data_c32bddda88cf7e739fbf6ae097b33692
#
_entry.id   c32bddda88cf7e739fbf6ae097b33692
#
_cell.length_a   1.000
_cell.length_b   1.000
_cell.length_c   1.000
_cell.angle_alpha   90.00
_cell.angle_beta   90.00
_cell.angle_gamma   90.00
#
_symmetry.space_group_name_H-M   'P 1'
#
loop_
_entity.id
_entity.type
_entity.pdbx_description
1 polymer ?
#
loop_
_entity_poly.entity_id
_entity_poly.type
_entity_poly.pdbx_seq_one_letter_code
_entity_poly.pdbx_strand_id
1 'polypeptide(L)'
;MISGLINGLDSFFIWVSTILKQSLSDYSDLETAQDKYSLVAKDGSLLSIIKIDGFKSLINTEAFYTKISEPFASGLDPFMSKSGHMIQVWFSIDPTKSELAVRRALNPCYETANRLNLELTEILDERVKNISSRSNYEECYMVLWTRPSSLVASEVKDENKRKVKARLDQRSPNRDASDPLAANNLLQNSHASFVETIEQLFYGVGIAAEKLNVWEAARSVRSSIDDEFTNEDWKPFLPGDKIMPNVRRQMPKTEEWDIVWPKLSWQVCPRDAKIVNDKLIQVGDKVFAPGYLDLMPKDVQPFIGLFGSLGGKFPWRISFTLEGDGLSAVSIKGTVASILGFASGGNKLINQSVKLLREMREQYNETIVKMRISFCTWDHKSKVVDVERHLSELARAIEGWGTCLVSEVTGDPIAGVMSSALGATYNSVATVSAAPLGATTFMLPLSRPTSAWKTGAVLFLSPDMKLMPYQPGSSEQTTWIQLIFAKPGSGKSVLMNVTNLALCLAPGIPRLPRIGIVDIGPSSSGLISLLKESLPLDKKHLAQYYRIRMTEDYCVNPFDTQLGCRFPTAEEVAFLNNFLLLLVTDPNKETPEEGMVGLVQEIINDMYHKCSDKGSAKRYDVGVDKRIDEILRDTNMKIDTKTTWWEVVDHLFVLGHTH
;
A
#
# COMPACT_ATOMS: atom_id res chain seq x y z
N MET A 1 16.87 46.73 -11.34
CA MET A 1 16.26 47.05 -12.66
C MET A 1 15.95 45.77 -13.45
N ILE A 2 16.85 44.77 -13.50
CA ILE A 2 16.61 43.49 -14.19
C ILE A 2 15.50 42.65 -13.51
N SER A 3 15.43 42.60 -12.17
CA SER A 3 14.39 41.88 -11.46
C SER A 3 12.98 42.46 -11.67
N GLY A 4 12.85 43.78 -11.81
CA GLY A 4 11.56 44.41 -12.11
C GLY A 4 11.08 44.16 -13.54
N LEU A 5 12.00 43.94 -14.49
CA LEU A 5 11.66 43.60 -15.87
C LEU A 5 11.23 42.14 -15.99
N ILE A 6 11.88 41.24 -15.24
CA ILE A 6 11.52 39.83 -15.15
C ILE A 6 10.13 39.66 -14.54
N ASN A 7 9.87 40.32 -13.38
CA ASN A 7 8.55 40.29 -12.74
C ASN A 7 7.46 40.89 -13.63
N GLY A 8 7.76 41.91 -14.45
CA GLY A 8 6.84 42.48 -15.42
C GLY A 8 6.51 41.53 -16.58
N LEU A 9 7.49 40.76 -17.05
CA LEU A 9 7.30 39.74 -18.08
C LEU A 9 6.50 38.56 -17.54
N ASP A 10 6.79 38.10 -16.34
CA ASP A 10 6.02 37.02 -15.70
C ASP A 10 4.56 37.42 -15.47
N SER A 11 4.30 38.62 -14.98
CA SER A 11 2.94 39.15 -14.85
C SER A 11 2.21 39.25 -16.19
N PHE A 12 2.92 39.61 -17.26
CA PHE A 12 2.35 39.62 -18.62
C PHE A 12 2.04 38.22 -19.12
N PHE A 13 2.92 37.24 -18.92
CA PHE A 13 2.65 35.85 -19.29
C PHE A 13 1.50 35.24 -18.51
N ILE A 14 1.39 35.50 -17.21
CA ILE A 14 0.24 35.10 -16.37
C ILE A 14 -1.04 35.72 -16.95
N TRP A 15 -1.03 37.00 -17.25
CA TRP A 15 -2.21 37.66 -17.83
C TRP A 15 -2.59 37.08 -19.19
N VAL A 16 -1.65 36.80 -20.07
CA VAL A 16 -1.91 36.16 -21.36
C VAL A 16 -2.42 34.73 -21.19
N SER A 17 -1.85 33.95 -20.27
CA SER A 17 -2.32 32.59 -19.99
C SER A 17 -3.74 32.58 -19.42
N THR A 18 -4.07 33.54 -18.57
CA THR A 18 -5.42 33.70 -18.00
C THR A 18 -6.48 34.04 -19.07
N ILE A 19 -6.07 34.74 -20.11
CA ILE A 19 -6.97 35.05 -21.25
C ILE A 19 -7.13 33.84 -22.18
N LEU A 20 -6.08 33.05 -22.38
CA LEU A 20 -6.08 31.94 -23.34
C LEU A 20 -6.63 30.64 -22.72
N LYS A 21 -6.46 30.41 -21.43
CA LYS A 21 -6.96 29.25 -20.69
C LYS A 21 -7.77 29.72 -19.49
N GLN A 22 -9.08 29.73 -19.64
CA GLN A 22 -9.99 30.25 -18.61
C GLN A 22 -10.34 29.24 -17.52
N SER A 23 -10.16 27.94 -17.78
CA SER A 23 -10.58 26.86 -16.87
C SER A 23 -9.42 25.92 -16.55
N LEU A 24 -9.36 25.42 -15.31
CA LEU A 24 -8.40 24.40 -14.89
C LEU A 24 -8.45 23.14 -15.79
N SER A 25 -9.63 22.81 -16.31
CA SER A 25 -9.84 21.68 -17.22
C SER A 25 -9.13 21.83 -18.58
N ASP A 26 -8.80 23.06 -19.00
CA ASP A 26 -8.07 23.29 -20.24
C ASP A 26 -6.62 22.84 -20.16
N TYR A 27 -6.06 22.82 -18.94
CA TYR A 27 -4.70 22.33 -18.65
C TYR A 27 -4.62 20.80 -18.54
N SER A 28 -5.75 20.08 -18.43
CA SER A 28 -5.76 18.63 -18.48
C SER A 28 -5.83 18.14 -19.93
N ASP A 29 -4.99 17.16 -20.27
CA ASP A 29 -5.00 16.53 -21.60
C ASP A 29 -6.00 15.37 -21.72
N LEU A 30 -6.68 14.99 -20.65
CA LEU A 30 -7.60 13.85 -20.63
C LEU A 30 -8.89 14.14 -21.41
N GLU A 31 -9.28 13.20 -22.28
CA GLU A 31 -10.51 13.33 -23.09
C GLU A 31 -11.55 12.26 -22.72
N THR A 32 -11.16 10.97 -22.74
CA THR A 32 -12.09 9.85 -22.56
C THR A 32 -11.37 8.58 -22.10
N ALA A 33 -12.01 7.42 -22.19
CA ALA A 33 -11.43 6.10 -21.96
C ALA A 33 -11.58 5.23 -23.21
N GLN A 34 -10.55 4.41 -23.51
CA GLN A 34 -10.53 3.44 -24.61
C GLN A 34 -11.09 2.10 -24.21
N ASP A 35 -10.61 1.58 -23.10
CA ASP A 35 -10.96 0.28 -22.55
C ASP A 35 -10.98 0.31 -21.01
N LYS A 36 -11.01 -0.86 -20.36
CA LYS A 36 -11.09 -0.97 -18.91
C LYS A 36 -9.88 -0.37 -18.17
N TYR A 37 -8.71 -0.26 -18.82
CA TYR A 37 -7.46 0.12 -18.19
C TYR A 37 -6.73 1.27 -18.86
N SER A 38 -7.24 1.76 -20.01
CA SER A 38 -6.58 2.77 -20.83
C SER A 38 -7.47 4.01 -20.99
N LEU A 39 -6.99 5.14 -20.53
CA LEU A 39 -7.57 6.46 -20.79
C LEU A 39 -7.00 7.03 -22.10
N VAL A 40 -7.69 7.99 -22.67
CA VAL A 40 -7.33 8.66 -23.94
C VAL A 40 -7.16 10.16 -23.70
N ALA A 41 -6.09 10.72 -24.23
CA ALA A 41 -5.83 12.14 -24.22
C ALA A 41 -6.36 12.86 -25.48
N LYS A 42 -6.42 14.19 -25.41
CA LYS A 42 -6.91 15.07 -26.51
C LYS A 42 -6.14 14.90 -27.82
N ASP A 43 -4.83 14.57 -27.76
CA ASP A 43 -3.99 14.30 -28.94
C ASP A 43 -4.11 12.84 -29.41
N GLY A 44 -4.91 12.03 -28.73
CA GLY A 44 -5.06 10.61 -28.99
C GLY A 44 -4.01 9.71 -28.36
N SER A 45 -3.17 10.23 -27.51
CA SER A 45 -2.27 9.40 -26.68
C SER A 45 -3.09 8.53 -25.73
N LEU A 46 -2.61 7.30 -25.51
CA LEU A 46 -3.15 6.38 -24.52
C LEU A 46 -2.36 6.47 -23.22
N LEU A 47 -3.05 6.35 -22.10
CA LEU A 47 -2.39 6.27 -20.81
C LEU A 47 -3.04 5.23 -19.88
N SER A 48 -2.19 4.54 -19.10
CA SER A 48 -2.60 3.65 -18.02
C SER A 48 -1.88 4.04 -16.73
N ILE A 49 -2.54 3.84 -15.60
CA ILE A 49 -2.01 4.18 -14.28
C ILE A 49 -1.82 2.92 -13.45
N ILE A 50 -0.62 2.76 -12.89
CA ILE A 50 -0.26 1.68 -11.99
C ILE A 50 0.00 2.31 -10.61
N LYS A 51 -0.71 1.84 -9.59
CA LYS A 51 -0.44 2.19 -8.19
C LYS A 51 0.72 1.35 -7.69
N ILE A 52 1.71 1.99 -7.07
CA ILE A 52 2.89 1.34 -6.52
C ILE A 52 2.77 1.34 -5.00
N ASP A 53 2.56 0.17 -4.40
CA ASP A 53 2.52 0.03 -2.95
C ASP A 53 3.94 0.05 -2.36
N GLY A 54 4.92 -0.52 -3.08
CA GLY A 54 6.32 -0.51 -2.72
C GLY A 54 6.98 -1.89 -2.69
N PHE A 55 8.18 -1.96 -2.11
CA PHE A 55 8.97 -3.18 -1.99
C PHE A 55 8.66 -3.89 -0.65
N LYS A 56 8.39 -5.20 -0.69
CA LYS A 56 7.94 -5.97 0.49
C LYS A 56 9.02 -6.24 1.55
N SER A 57 10.14 -5.54 1.50
CA SER A 57 11.19 -5.60 2.53
C SER A 57 11.92 -4.26 2.64
N LEU A 58 12.69 -4.07 3.70
CA LEU A 58 13.61 -2.95 3.79
C LEU A 58 14.82 -3.24 2.91
N ILE A 59 15.18 -2.27 2.06
CA ILE A 59 16.28 -2.39 1.11
C ILE A 59 17.27 -1.25 1.30
N ASN A 60 18.57 -1.55 1.30
CA ASN A 60 19.62 -0.55 1.32
C ASN A 60 19.89 0.01 -0.10
N THR A 61 20.67 1.07 -0.19
CA THR A 61 20.94 1.76 -1.46
C THR A 61 21.63 0.87 -2.50
N GLU A 62 22.56 0.03 -2.09
CA GLU A 62 23.28 -0.88 -3.00
C GLU A 62 22.36 -1.97 -3.55
N ALA A 63 21.56 -2.59 -2.67
CA ALA A 63 20.57 -3.57 -3.09
C ALA A 63 19.44 -2.94 -3.91
N PHE A 64 19.06 -1.69 -3.65
CA PHE A 64 18.14 -0.94 -4.50
C PHE A 64 18.69 -0.77 -5.91
N TYR A 65 19.93 -0.35 -6.04
CA TYR A 65 20.58 -0.20 -7.35
C TYR A 65 20.61 -1.52 -8.12
N THR A 66 21.16 -2.58 -7.52
CA THR A 66 21.39 -3.86 -8.23
C THR A 66 20.14 -4.68 -8.46
N LYS A 67 19.16 -4.64 -7.54
CA LYS A 67 17.95 -5.49 -7.62
C LYS A 67 16.75 -4.81 -8.26
N ILE A 68 16.70 -3.48 -8.25
CA ILE A 68 15.52 -2.74 -8.74
C ILE A 68 15.91 -1.78 -9.86
N SER A 69 16.80 -0.81 -9.60
CA SER A 69 17.07 0.30 -10.52
C SER A 69 17.68 -0.19 -11.84
N GLU A 70 18.72 -1.00 -11.79
CA GLU A 70 19.41 -1.52 -12.98
C GLU A 70 18.51 -2.48 -13.79
N PRO A 71 17.85 -3.52 -13.22
CA PRO A 71 16.93 -4.35 -13.97
C PRO A 71 15.75 -3.56 -14.56
N PHE A 72 15.24 -2.56 -13.83
CA PHE A 72 14.15 -1.71 -14.31
C PHE A 72 14.58 -0.85 -15.48
N ALA A 73 15.76 -0.24 -15.43
CA ALA A 73 16.33 0.51 -16.54
C ALA A 73 16.50 -0.36 -17.78
N SER A 74 17.07 -1.56 -17.63
CA SER A 74 17.25 -2.52 -18.72
C SER A 74 15.93 -2.94 -19.37
N GLY A 75 14.88 -3.14 -18.57
CA GLY A 75 13.55 -3.49 -19.08
C GLY A 75 12.85 -2.33 -19.79
N LEU A 76 13.15 -1.08 -19.44
CA LEU A 76 12.62 0.12 -20.07
C LEU A 76 13.32 0.49 -21.38
N ASP A 77 14.55 0.03 -21.60
CA ASP A 77 15.40 0.42 -22.73
C ASP A 77 14.70 0.32 -24.11
N PRO A 78 13.98 -0.77 -24.44
CA PRO A 78 13.32 -0.90 -25.75
C PRO A 78 12.29 0.19 -26.04
N PHE A 79 11.62 0.71 -25.00
CA PHE A 79 10.59 1.73 -25.11
C PHE A 79 11.17 3.15 -25.04
N MET A 80 12.19 3.37 -24.21
CA MET A 80 12.77 4.68 -23.97
C MET A 80 13.88 5.04 -24.99
N SER A 81 14.36 4.10 -25.78
CA SER A 81 15.35 4.35 -26.84
C SER A 81 14.77 5.16 -28.02
N LYS A 82 13.45 5.23 -28.16
CA LYS A 82 12.73 5.92 -29.24
C LYS A 82 11.73 6.91 -28.66
N SER A 83 11.30 7.89 -29.48
CA SER A 83 10.23 8.79 -29.12
C SER A 83 8.87 8.07 -29.05
N GLY A 84 7.93 8.62 -28.30
CA GLY A 84 6.53 8.17 -28.27
C GLY A 84 6.10 7.48 -26.99
N HIS A 85 7.02 6.96 -26.20
CA HIS A 85 6.71 6.46 -24.85
C HIS A 85 7.16 7.46 -23.80
N MET A 86 6.33 7.65 -22.78
CA MET A 86 6.61 8.51 -21.64
C MET A 86 6.13 7.85 -20.35
N ILE A 87 6.90 8.01 -19.30
CA ILE A 87 6.59 7.55 -17.95
C ILE A 87 6.54 8.76 -17.03
N GLN A 88 5.48 8.88 -16.25
CA GLN A 88 5.45 9.77 -15.09
C GLN A 88 5.47 8.91 -13.83
N VAL A 89 6.47 9.09 -12.97
CA VAL A 89 6.46 8.54 -11.61
C VAL A 89 6.09 9.65 -10.66
N TRP A 90 4.97 9.47 -10.00
CA TRP A 90 4.37 10.45 -9.11
C TRP A 90 4.41 9.95 -7.68
N PHE A 91 4.89 10.78 -6.77
CA PHE A 91 4.93 10.50 -5.34
C PHE A 91 4.32 11.66 -4.57
N SER A 92 3.53 11.34 -3.56
CA SER A 92 2.93 12.32 -2.65
C SER A 92 2.97 11.84 -1.22
N ILE A 93 3.14 12.77 -0.30
CA ILE A 93 2.98 12.57 1.13
C ILE A 93 2.00 13.62 1.67
N ASP A 94 1.04 13.18 2.48
CA ASP A 94 0.04 14.05 3.11
C ASP A 94 -0.23 13.60 4.55
N PRO A 95 0.43 14.21 5.53
CA PRO A 95 0.24 13.86 6.94
C PRO A 95 -1.20 14.02 7.43
N THR A 96 -1.99 14.90 6.78
CA THR A 96 -3.38 15.15 7.19
C THR A 96 -4.29 13.95 6.93
N LYS A 97 -3.88 13.03 6.03
CA LYS A 97 -4.61 11.80 5.69
C LYS A 97 -4.22 10.60 6.55
N SER A 98 -3.24 10.74 7.46
CA SER A 98 -2.71 9.63 8.26
C SER A 98 -3.77 9.01 9.16
N GLU A 99 -4.65 9.80 9.78
CA GLU A 99 -5.72 9.28 10.64
C GLU A 99 -6.70 8.39 9.87
N LEU A 100 -7.10 8.84 8.68
CA LEU A 100 -7.99 8.08 7.81
C LEU A 100 -7.34 6.76 7.37
N ALA A 101 -6.05 6.79 7.02
CA ALA A 101 -5.29 5.60 6.62
C ALA A 101 -5.18 4.57 7.76
N VAL A 102 -4.88 5.02 8.98
CA VAL A 102 -4.82 4.15 10.16
C VAL A 102 -6.19 3.57 10.49
N ARG A 103 -7.25 4.38 10.44
CA ARG A 103 -8.63 3.93 10.66
C ARG A 103 -9.06 2.88 9.64
N ARG A 104 -8.72 3.07 8.36
CA ARG A 104 -8.97 2.07 7.29
C ARG A 104 -8.22 0.76 7.55
N ALA A 105 -6.96 0.83 7.96
CA ALA A 105 -6.15 -0.35 8.26
C ALA A 105 -6.74 -1.17 9.43
N LEU A 106 -7.36 -0.50 10.42
CA LEU A 106 -8.01 -1.12 11.59
C LEU A 106 -9.49 -1.43 11.39
N ASN A 107 -10.12 -1.02 10.28
CA ASN A 107 -11.57 -1.23 10.08
C ASN A 107 -12.03 -2.68 10.30
N PRO A 108 -11.34 -3.71 9.81
CA PRO A 108 -11.74 -5.10 10.07
C PRO A 108 -11.71 -5.47 11.56
N CYS A 109 -10.89 -4.78 12.37
CA CYS A 109 -10.85 -4.99 13.82
C CYS A 109 -12.09 -4.41 14.50
N TYR A 110 -12.55 -3.22 14.09
CA TYR A 110 -13.81 -2.64 14.56
C TYR A 110 -15.01 -3.53 14.20
N GLU A 111 -15.05 -4.04 12.97
CA GLU A 111 -16.11 -4.95 12.52
C GLU A 111 -16.13 -6.23 13.34
N THR A 112 -14.96 -6.81 13.67
CA THR A 112 -14.85 -8.02 14.45
C THR A 112 -15.20 -7.76 15.92
N ALA A 113 -14.75 -6.66 16.53
CA ALA A 113 -15.11 -6.27 17.88
C ALA A 113 -16.62 -6.11 18.01
N ASN A 114 -17.27 -5.42 17.07
CA ASN A 114 -18.73 -5.27 17.04
C ASN A 114 -19.46 -6.62 16.90
N ARG A 115 -19.00 -7.50 16.01
CA ARG A 115 -19.59 -8.84 15.79
C ARG A 115 -19.54 -9.72 17.02
N LEU A 116 -18.44 -9.66 17.77
CA LEU A 116 -18.22 -10.45 18.97
C LEU A 116 -18.76 -9.77 20.25
N ASN A 117 -19.30 -8.56 20.12
CA ASN A 117 -19.73 -7.68 21.21
C ASN A 117 -18.60 -7.41 22.23
N LEU A 118 -17.40 -7.09 21.73
CA LEU A 118 -16.25 -6.69 22.54
C LEU A 118 -16.22 -5.18 22.71
N GLU A 119 -16.21 -4.70 23.94
CA GLU A 119 -16.11 -3.26 24.25
C GLU A 119 -14.64 -2.77 24.14
N LEU A 120 -14.11 -2.76 22.89
CA LEU A 120 -12.73 -2.36 22.59
C LEU A 120 -12.64 -1.10 21.74
N THR A 121 -13.75 -0.42 21.44
CA THR A 121 -13.79 0.74 20.53
C THR A 121 -12.89 1.86 21.01
N GLU A 122 -12.92 2.21 22.30
CA GLU A 122 -12.08 3.28 22.86
C GLU A 122 -10.58 3.00 22.71
N ILE A 123 -10.18 1.73 22.90
CA ILE A 123 -8.77 1.32 22.73
C ILE A 123 -8.35 1.39 21.27
N LEU A 124 -9.24 0.99 20.35
CA LEU A 124 -8.97 1.10 18.92
C LEU A 124 -8.88 2.58 18.49
N ASP A 125 -9.74 3.45 18.99
CA ASP A 125 -9.70 4.89 18.73
C ASP A 125 -8.43 5.55 19.28
N GLU A 126 -7.99 5.19 20.50
CA GLU A 126 -6.72 5.65 21.06
C GLU A 126 -5.53 5.17 20.22
N ARG A 127 -5.56 3.94 19.72
CA ARG A 127 -4.54 3.43 18.78
C ARG A 127 -4.53 4.22 17.48
N VAL A 128 -5.71 4.53 16.91
CA VAL A 128 -5.80 5.39 15.72
C VAL A 128 -5.10 6.72 15.98
N LYS A 129 -5.45 7.42 17.04
CA LYS A 129 -4.88 8.72 17.41
C LYS A 129 -3.37 8.66 17.65
N ASN A 130 -2.89 7.64 18.35
CA ASN A 130 -1.48 7.50 18.70
C ASN A 130 -0.62 7.17 17.48
N ILE A 131 -1.09 6.25 16.62
CA ILE A 131 -0.34 5.84 15.43
C ILE A 131 -0.39 6.92 14.36
N SER A 132 -1.54 7.55 14.13
CA SER A 132 -1.70 8.59 13.11
C SER A 132 -0.82 9.82 13.38
N SER A 133 -0.63 10.19 14.66
CA SER A 133 0.25 11.30 15.04
C SER A 133 1.73 11.07 14.71
N ARG A 134 2.12 9.83 14.39
CA ARG A 134 3.50 9.43 14.09
C ARG A 134 3.68 8.88 12.69
N SER A 135 2.59 8.51 12.02
CA SER A 135 2.64 7.89 10.70
C SER A 135 2.54 8.94 9.59
N ASN A 136 3.13 8.60 8.45
CA ASN A 136 3.01 9.38 7.23
C ASN A 136 2.13 8.62 6.22
N TYR A 137 1.14 9.31 5.66
CA TYR A 137 0.39 8.79 4.52
C TYR A 137 1.12 9.16 3.24
N GLU A 138 1.46 8.16 2.44
CA GLU A 138 2.13 8.35 1.15
C GLU A 138 1.43 7.57 0.04
N GLU A 139 1.50 8.10 -1.17
CA GLU A 139 1.03 7.46 -2.39
C GLU A 139 2.10 7.54 -3.47
N CYS A 140 2.25 6.45 -4.23
CA CYS A 140 3.14 6.39 -5.37
C CYS A 140 2.40 5.78 -6.56
N TYR A 141 2.51 6.42 -7.73
CA TYR A 141 1.90 5.94 -8.97
C TYR A 141 2.88 6.04 -10.11
N MET A 142 2.73 5.15 -11.10
CA MET A 142 3.38 5.23 -12.39
C MET A 142 2.31 5.40 -13.47
N VAL A 143 2.42 6.45 -14.26
CA VAL A 143 1.57 6.72 -15.41
C VAL A 143 2.37 6.40 -16.68
N LEU A 144 1.82 5.55 -17.51
CA LEU A 144 2.44 5.08 -18.74
C LEU A 144 1.69 5.71 -19.92
N TRP A 145 2.41 6.50 -20.71
CA TRP A 145 1.86 7.16 -21.88
C TRP A 145 2.44 6.56 -23.16
N THR A 146 1.56 6.29 -24.13
CA THR A 146 1.94 5.91 -25.50
C THR A 146 1.33 6.90 -26.47
N ARG A 147 2.20 7.66 -27.12
CA ARG A 147 1.79 8.73 -28.04
C ARG A 147 1.72 8.21 -29.47
N PRO A 148 0.93 8.84 -30.36
CA PRO A 148 0.92 8.50 -31.78
C PRO A 148 2.30 8.53 -32.46
N SER A 149 3.24 9.32 -31.94
CA SER A 149 4.63 9.36 -32.41
C SER A 149 5.45 8.09 -32.15
N SER A 150 4.92 7.12 -31.39
CA SER A 150 5.53 5.79 -31.24
C SER A 150 5.40 4.93 -32.49
N LEU A 151 4.42 5.23 -33.34
CA LEU A 151 4.16 4.54 -34.60
C LEU A 151 5.01 5.10 -35.74
N VAL A 152 5.40 4.26 -36.68
CA VAL A 152 6.12 4.68 -37.88
C VAL A 152 5.16 5.46 -38.82
N ALA A 153 5.65 6.46 -39.53
CA ALA A 153 4.83 7.33 -40.37
C ALA A 153 3.96 6.59 -41.40
N SER A 154 4.41 5.43 -41.92
CA SER A 154 3.62 4.55 -42.79
C SER A 154 2.43 3.94 -42.04
N GLU A 155 2.63 3.48 -40.81
CA GLU A 155 1.57 2.89 -39.96
C GLU A 155 0.50 3.93 -39.62
N VAL A 156 0.90 5.14 -39.23
CA VAL A 156 -0.02 6.26 -38.97
C VAL A 156 -0.87 6.55 -40.20
N LYS A 157 -0.24 6.57 -41.40
CA LYS A 157 -0.95 6.82 -42.65
C LYS A 157 -1.96 5.71 -42.99
N ASP A 158 -1.61 4.47 -42.77
CA ASP A 158 -2.50 3.32 -43.05
C ASP A 158 -3.64 3.24 -42.02
N GLU A 159 -3.38 3.50 -40.75
CA GLU A 159 -4.43 3.60 -39.74
C GLU A 159 -5.40 4.76 -40.02
N ASN A 160 -4.90 5.92 -40.44
CA ASN A 160 -5.76 7.03 -40.83
C ASN A 160 -6.63 6.70 -42.05
N LYS A 161 -6.11 5.95 -43.03
CA LYS A 161 -6.93 5.46 -44.16
C LYS A 161 -8.02 4.50 -43.72
N ARG A 162 -7.68 3.53 -42.81
CA ARG A 162 -8.67 2.60 -42.24
C ARG A 162 -9.76 3.35 -41.46
N LYS A 163 -9.36 4.38 -40.68
CA LYS A 163 -10.25 5.23 -39.91
C LYS A 163 -11.25 5.97 -40.81
N VAL A 164 -10.76 6.58 -41.90
CA VAL A 164 -11.61 7.27 -42.88
C VAL A 164 -12.57 6.28 -43.54
N LYS A 165 -12.10 5.09 -43.91
CA LYS A 165 -12.93 4.04 -44.48
C LYS A 165 -14.01 3.56 -43.52
N ALA A 166 -13.65 3.26 -42.26
CA ALA A 166 -14.60 2.83 -41.24
C ALA A 166 -15.71 3.92 -40.98
N ARG A 167 -15.36 5.20 -41.00
CA ARG A 167 -16.31 6.29 -40.83
C ARG A 167 -17.24 6.45 -42.05
N LEU A 168 -16.78 6.12 -43.24
CA LEU A 168 -17.59 6.17 -44.46
C LEU A 168 -18.55 4.98 -44.58
N ASP A 169 -18.10 3.80 -44.14
CA ASP A 169 -18.86 2.56 -44.28
C ASP A 169 -19.83 2.29 -43.12
N GLN A 170 -19.57 2.82 -41.94
CA GLN A 170 -20.42 2.61 -40.76
C GLN A 170 -20.46 3.87 -39.88
N ARG A 171 -21.68 4.16 -39.33
CA ARG A 171 -21.83 5.16 -38.26
C ARG A 171 -21.03 4.67 -37.03
N SER A 172 -20.13 5.49 -36.51
CA SER A 172 -19.40 5.16 -35.26
C SER A 172 -20.41 4.93 -34.14
N PRO A 173 -20.26 3.85 -33.38
CA PRO A 173 -21.03 3.67 -32.14
C PRO A 173 -20.91 4.91 -31.24
N ASN A 174 -21.97 5.24 -30.51
CA ASN A 174 -21.93 6.35 -29.52
C ASN A 174 -20.75 6.28 -28.58
N ARG A 175 -20.37 5.05 -28.22
CA ARG A 175 -19.18 4.75 -27.39
C ARG A 175 -17.90 5.40 -27.93
N ASP A 176 -17.74 5.39 -29.26
CA ASP A 176 -16.51 5.83 -29.92
C ASP A 176 -16.61 7.28 -30.43
N ALA A 177 -17.75 7.94 -30.26
CA ALA A 177 -17.99 9.29 -30.77
C ALA A 177 -17.07 10.34 -30.13
N SER A 178 -16.67 10.14 -28.90
CA SER A 178 -15.77 11.03 -28.16
C SER A 178 -14.28 10.63 -28.29
N ASP A 179 -13.97 9.48 -28.91
CA ASP A 179 -12.62 9.01 -29.07
C ASP A 179 -12.06 9.33 -30.46
N PRO A 180 -11.10 10.26 -30.56
CA PRO A 180 -10.49 10.63 -31.84
C PRO A 180 -9.69 9.47 -32.46
N LEU A 181 -9.35 8.43 -31.68
CA LEU A 181 -8.53 7.28 -32.10
C LEU A 181 -9.25 5.94 -32.07
N ALA A 182 -10.56 5.91 -31.94
CA ALA A 182 -11.36 4.69 -31.76
C ALA A 182 -11.07 3.53 -32.73
N ALA A 183 -10.35 3.76 -33.82
CA ALA A 183 -9.95 2.74 -34.79
C ALA A 183 -8.43 2.47 -34.87
N ASN A 184 -7.61 2.97 -33.92
CA ASN A 184 -6.17 2.82 -33.96
C ASN A 184 -5.69 1.60 -33.16
N ASN A 185 -5.88 0.40 -33.74
CA ASN A 185 -5.49 -0.85 -33.09
C ASN A 185 -3.98 -1.00 -32.90
N LEU A 186 -3.14 -0.39 -33.76
CA LEU A 186 -1.68 -0.50 -33.62
C LEU A 186 -1.18 0.26 -32.39
N LEU A 187 -1.74 1.47 -32.14
CA LEU A 187 -1.40 2.22 -30.92
C LEU A 187 -1.87 1.50 -29.65
N GLN A 188 -3.07 0.89 -29.69
CA GLN A 188 -3.60 0.09 -28.59
C GLN A 188 -2.71 -1.11 -28.28
N ASN A 189 -2.27 -1.85 -29.29
CA ASN A 189 -1.38 -2.99 -29.12
C ASN A 189 -0.02 -2.57 -28.59
N SER A 190 0.55 -1.45 -29.10
CA SER A 190 1.80 -0.90 -28.60
C SER A 190 1.68 -0.48 -27.13
N HIS A 191 0.59 0.16 -26.77
CA HIS A 191 0.32 0.56 -25.38
C HIS A 191 0.14 -0.66 -24.45
N ALA A 192 -0.64 -1.64 -24.87
CA ALA A 192 -0.86 -2.86 -24.10
C ALA A 192 0.46 -3.62 -23.84
N SER A 193 1.30 -3.77 -24.86
CA SER A 193 2.63 -4.38 -24.72
C SER A 193 3.53 -3.61 -23.75
N PHE A 194 3.51 -2.26 -23.81
CA PHE A 194 4.27 -1.42 -22.90
C PHE A 194 3.80 -1.60 -21.45
N VAL A 195 2.50 -1.55 -21.21
CA VAL A 195 1.90 -1.73 -19.86
C VAL A 195 2.22 -3.12 -19.31
N GLU A 196 2.03 -4.17 -20.12
CA GLU A 196 2.32 -5.55 -19.70
C GLU A 196 3.79 -5.76 -19.33
N THR A 197 4.70 -5.20 -20.12
CA THR A 197 6.14 -5.25 -19.81
C THR A 197 6.45 -4.61 -18.46
N ILE A 198 5.85 -3.46 -18.17
CA ILE A 198 6.05 -2.78 -16.88
C ILE A 198 5.47 -3.59 -15.71
N GLU A 199 4.30 -4.20 -15.88
CA GLU A 199 3.72 -5.09 -14.85
C GLU A 199 4.65 -6.29 -14.58
N GLN A 200 5.21 -6.90 -15.64
CA GLN A 200 6.18 -8.00 -15.50
C GLN A 200 7.47 -7.55 -14.82
N LEU A 201 7.97 -6.34 -15.13
CA LEU A 201 9.15 -5.78 -14.46
C LEU A 201 8.89 -5.57 -12.97
N PHE A 202 7.76 -4.99 -12.57
CA PHE A 202 7.43 -4.86 -11.15
C PHE A 202 7.37 -6.19 -10.44
N TYR A 203 6.73 -7.18 -11.05
CA TYR A 203 6.68 -8.54 -10.51
C TYR A 203 8.08 -9.15 -10.37
N GLY A 204 8.92 -9.03 -11.42
CA GLY A 204 10.27 -9.59 -11.46
C GLY A 204 11.22 -8.99 -10.42
N VAL A 205 11.11 -7.68 -10.15
CA VAL A 205 11.93 -7.01 -9.13
C VAL A 205 11.32 -7.07 -7.72
N GLY A 206 10.11 -7.65 -7.55
CA GLY A 206 9.47 -7.82 -6.24
C GLY A 206 8.78 -6.55 -5.69
N ILE A 207 8.43 -5.60 -6.56
CA ILE A 207 7.63 -4.43 -6.18
C ILE A 207 6.14 -4.78 -6.25
N ALA A 208 5.42 -4.54 -5.16
CA ALA A 208 3.97 -4.65 -5.14
C ALA A 208 3.36 -3.46 -5.89
N ALA A 209 2.64 -3.75 -6.97
CA ALA A 209 1.99 -2.76 -7.80
C ALA A 209 0.65 -3.30 -8.34
N GLU A 210 -0.30 -2.41 -8.59
CA GLU A 210 -1.65 -2.74 -9.05
C GLU A 210 -2.06 -1.79 -10.19
N LYS A 211 -2.43 -2.36 -11.36
CA LYS A 211 -2.96 -1.59 -12.47
C LYS A 211 -4.38 -1.15 -12.18
N LEU A 212 -4.62 0.17 -12.17
CA LEU A 212 -5.91 0.74 -11.91
C LEU A 212 -6.84 0.61 -13.12
N ASN A 213 -8.11 0.31 -12.87
CA ASN A 213 -9.13 0.49 -13.90
C ASN A 213 -9.39 1.98 -14.16
N VAL A 214 -10.04 2.32 -15.29
CA VAL A 214 -10.22 3.71 -15.72
C VAL A 214 -11.01 4.58 -14.73
N TRP A 215 -11.91 4.00 -13.94
CA TRP A 215 -12.66 4.75 -12.92
C TRP A 215 -11.77 5.08 -11.72
N GLU A 216 -10.98 4.12 -11.26
CA GLU A 216 -9.99 4.32 -10.19
C GLU A 216 -8.88 5.27 -10.64
N ALA A 217 -8.38 5.11 -11.86
CA ALA A 217 -7.39 5.99 -12.47
C ALA A 217 -7.88 7.44 -12.51
N ALA A 218 -9.07 7.69 -13.07
CA ALA A 218 -9.66 9.01 -13.13
C ALA A 218 -9.93 9.61 -11.74
N ARG A 219 -10.36 8.80 -10.77
CA ARG A 219 -10.53 9.23 -9.37
C ARG A 219 -9.21 9.64 -8.74
N SER A 220 -8.13 8.86 -8.96
CA SER A 220 -6.80 9.19 -8.45
C SER A 220 -6.26 10.49 -9.07
N VAL A 221 -6.46 10.68 -10.39
CA VAL A 221 -6.13 11.95 -11.07
C VAL A 221 -6.88 13.11 -10.41
N ARG A 222 -8.19 13.01 -10.29
CA ARG A 222 -9.04 14.04 -9.68
C ARG A 222 -8.64 14.32 -8.23
N SER A 223 -8.37 13.29 -7.43
CA SER A 223 -7.92 13.44 -6.04
C SER A 223 -6.56 14.16 -5.94
N SER A 224 -5.68 14.01 -6.93
CA SER A 224 -4.41 14.74 -6.97
C SER A 224 -4.58 16.24 -7.24
N ILE A 225 -5.71 16.65 -7.81
CA ILE A 225 -6.04 18.04 -8.17
C ILE A 225 -6.95 18.66 -7.11
N ASP A 226 -8.01 17.96 -6.73
CA ASP A 226 -9.06 18.43 -5.84
C ASP A 226 -9.59 17.27 -4.97
N ASP A 227 -8.86 16.91 -3.91
CA ASP A 227 -9.23 15.82 -3.03
C ASP A 227 -10.41 16.16 -2.11
N GLU A 228 -10.64 17.44 -1.78
CA GLU A 228 -11.79 17.88 -0.97
C GLU A 228 -13.12 17.59 -1.68
N PHE A 229 -13.14 17.69 -3.00
CA PHE A 229 -14.34 17.43 -3.82
C PHE A 229 -14.36 16.04 -4.47
N THR A 230 -13.53 15.13 -3.94
CA THR A 230 -13.39 13.76 -4.45
C THR A 230 -13.63 12.75 -3.33
N ASN A 231 -14.82 12.13 -3.32
CA ASN A 231 -15.11 11.04 -2.37
C ASN A 231 -14.68 9.68 -2.94
N GLU A 232 -14.67 8.66 -2.09
CA GLU A 232 -14.24 7.30 -2.45
C GLU A 232 -15.16 6.63 -3.47
N ASP A 233 -16.43 7.00 -3.51
CA ASP A 233 -17.44 6.44 -4.40
C ASP A 233 -17.54 7.18 -5.73
N TRP A 234 -16.81 8.29 -5.89
CA TRP A 234 -16.87 9.06 -7.13
C TRP A 234 -16.37 8.24 -8.32
N LYS A 235 -17.14 8.27 -9.40
CA LYS A 235 -16.81 7.64 -10.68
C LYS A 235 -17.08 8.62 -11.81
N PRO A 236 -16.21 8.73 -12.82
CA PRO A 236 -16.48 9.48 -14.02
C PRO A 236 -17.54 8.79 -14.86
N PHE A 237 -18.25 9.57 -15.68
CA PHE A 237 -19.05 9.05 -16.77
C PHE A 237 -18.16 8.80 -17.97
N LEU A 238 -18.07 7.54 -18.40
CA LEU A 238 -17.21 7.08 -19.47
C LEU A 238 -18.04 6.42 -20.59
N PRO A 239 -17.49 6.29 -21.81
CA PRO A 239 -18.16 5.58 -22.90
C PRO A 239 -18.60 4.17 -22.49
N GLY A 240 -19.89 3.88 -22.71
CA GLY A 240 -20.54 2.63 -22.29
C GLY A 240 -21.37 2.74 -21.01
N ASP A 241 -21.18 3.78 -20.21
CA ASP A 241 -22.05 4.03 -19.05
C ASP A 241 -23.43 4.53 -19.50
N LYS A 242 -24.45 4.17 -18.73
CA LYS A 242 -25.81 4.67 -19.00
C LYS A 242 -25.90 6.15 -18.60
N ILE A 243 -26.11 7.02 -19.58
CA ILE A 243 -26.43 8.42 -19.33
C ILE A 243 -27.96 8.52 -19.17
N MET A 244 -28.40 8.94 -17.98
CA MET A 244 -29.82 9.28 -17.79
C MET A 244 -30.12 10.60 -18.46
N PRO A 245 -31.02 10.66 -19.49
CA PRO A 245 -31.42 11.90 -20.07
C PRO A 245 -32.07 12.78 -18.97
N ASN A 246 -31.72 14.06 -18.95
CA ASN A 246 -32.34 15.01 -18.02
C ASN A 246 -33.78 15.23 -18.39
N VAL A 247 -34.72 14.56 -17.72
CA VAL A 247 -36.15 14.53 -17.97
C VAL A 247 -36.81 15.95 -17.96
N ARG A 248 -36.12 16.94 -17.40
CA ARG A 248 -36.63 18.34 -17.32
C ARG A 248 -36.39 19.17 -18.58
N ARG A 249 -35.54 18.73 -19.49
CA ARG A 249 -35.45 19.36 -20.83
C ARG A 249 -36.21 18.50 -21.80
N GLN A 250 -37.32 19.05 -22.35
CA GLN A 250 -37.89 18.56 -23.59
C GLN A 250 -36.80 18.76 -24.66
N MET A 251 -35.94 17.79 -24.81
CA MET A 251 -35.03 17.78 -25.95
C MET A 251 -35.87 17.56 -27.19
N PRO A 252 -35.67 18.36 -28.26
CA PRO A 252 -36.19 18.00 -29.58
C PRO A 252 -35.71 16.56 -29.87
N LYS A 253 -36.43 15.81 -30.71
CA LYS A 253 -36.11 14.41 -31.10
C LYS A 253 -34.65 14.33 -31.58
N THR A 254 -33.71 14.27 -30.63
CA THR A 254 -32.29 14.02 -30.86
C THR A 254 -32.12 12.51 -30.96
N GLU A 255 -31.47 12.09 -32.00
CA GLU A 255 -31.12 10.69 -32.19
C GLU A 255 -30.12 10.27 -31.09
N GLU A 256 -30.13 9.01 -30.62
CA GLU A 256 -29.33 8.53 -29.47
C GLU A 256 -27.83 8.80 -29.62
N TRP A 257 -27.30 8.91 -30.83
CA TRP A 257 -25.90 9.22 -31.14
C TRP A 257 -25.50 10.69 -30.96
N ASP A 258 -26.43 11.59 -30.72
CA ASP A 258 -26.14 12.99 -30.40
C ASP A 258 -25.77 13.18 -28.93
N ILE A 259 -25.87 12.13 -28.10
CA ILE A 259 -25.46 12.14 -26.70
C ILE A 259 -23.97 11.85 -26.62
N VAL A 260 -23.17 12.89 -26.41
CA VAL A 260 -21.74 12.80 -26.21
C VAL A 260 -21.45 12.73 -24.71
N TRP A 261 -20.60 11.80 -24.28
CA TRP A 261 -20.11 11.75 -22.89
C TRP A 261 -19.34 13.02 -22.55
N PRO A 262 -19.48 13.56 -21.33
CA PRO A 262 -18.71 14.73 -20.92
C PRO A 262 -17.22 14.44 -20.96
N LYS A 263 -16.44 15.41 -21.43
CA LYS A 263 -14.97 15.30 -21.47
C LYS A 263 -14.42 14.93 -20.12
N LEU A 264 -13.46 14.01 -20.08
CA LEU A 264 -12.86 13.55 -18.82
C LEU A 264 -12.12 14.70 -18.11
N SER A 265 -11.50 15.62 -18.86
CA SER A 265 -10.88 16.82 -18.30
C SER A 265 -11.82 17.67 -17.45
N TRP A 266 -13.10 17.81 -17.86
CA TRP A 266 -14.10 18.53 -17.06
C TRP A 266 -14.51 17.79 -15.80
N GLN A 267 -14.47 16.47 -15.84
CA GLN A 267 -14.86 15.63 -14.71
C GLN A 267 -13.76 15.54 -13.66
N VAL A 268 -12.48 15.52 -14.07
CA VAL A 268 -11.33 15.46 -13.14
C VAL A 268 -10.96 16.82 -12.58
N CYS A 269 -11.38 17.93 -13.24
CA CYS A 269 -11.19 19.30 -12.76
C CYS A 269 -12.55 19.94 -12.45
N PRO A 270 -13.20 19.56 -11.31
CA PRO A 270 -14.57 19.97 -11.03
C PRO A 270 -14.72 21.45 -10.63
N ARG A 271 -13.67 22.07 -10.15
CA ARG A 271 -13.60 23.46 -9.71
C ARG A 271 -12.45 24.18 -10.40
N ASP A 272 -12.67 25.44 -10.74
CA ASP A 272 -11.64 26.27 -11.35
C ASP A 272 -10.60 26.75 -10.34
N ALA A 273 -9.40 26.99 -10.82
CA ALA A 273 -8.33 27.57 -10.05
C ALA A 273 -8.43 29.10 -10.05
N LYS A 274 -8.18 29.69 -8.89
CA LYS A 274 -7.97 31.14 -8.73
C LYS A 274 -6.48 31.42 -8.52
N ILE A 275 -5.89 32.25 -9.36
CA ILE A 275 -4.50 32.71 -9.16
C ILE A 275 -4.50 33.67 -7.97
N VAL A 276 -3.68 33.38 -6.98
CA VAL A 276 -3.48 34.20 -5.78
C VAL A 276 -2.34 35.19 -6.02
N ASN A 277 -1.20 34.70 -6.52
CA ASN A 277 -0.03 35.48 -6.95
C ASN A 277 0.79 34.68 -8.00
N ASP A 278 1.97 35.15 -8.36
CA ASP A 278 2.87 34.51 -9.32
C ASP A 278 3.39 33.11 -8.93
N LYS A 279 3.23 32.71 -7.66
CA LYS A 279 3.66 31.43 -7.09
C LYS A 279 2.50 30.55 -6.63
N LEU A 280 1.31 31.09 -6.44
CA LEU A 280 0.23 30.42 -5.72
C LEU A 280 -1.07 30.42 -6.49
N ILE A 281 -1.75 29.26 -6.48
CA ILE A 281 -3.14 29.12 -6.90
C ILE A 281 -4.01 28.57 -5.79
N GLN A 282 -5.28 28.91 -5.81
CA GLN A 282 -6.28 28.34 -4.93
C GLN A 282 -7.25 27.46 -5.75
N VAL A 283 -7.49 26.23 -5.28
CA VAL A 283 -8.54 25.33 -5.73
C VAL A 283 -9.37 24.93 -4.51
N GLY A 284 -10.64 25.32 -4.47
CA GLY A 284 -11.49 25.10 -3.30
C GLY A 284 -10.95 25.80 -2.04
N ASP A 285 -10.74 25.02 -1.00
CA ASP A 285 -10.21 25.54 0.28
C ASP A 285 -8.69 25.34 0.43
N LYS A 286 -8.02 24.80 -0.58
CA LYS A 286 -6.55 24.60 -0.61
C LYS A 286 -5.84 25.62 -1.48
N VAL A 287 -4.67 26.03 -1.03
CA VAL A 287 -3.72 26.82 -1.78
C VAL A 287 -2.52 25.94 -2.14
N PHE A 288 -2.14 25.96 -3.41
CA PHE A 288 -1.07 25.17 -3.98
C PHE A 288 0.10 26.05 -4.40
N ALA A 289 1.31 25.61 -4.15
CA ALA A 289 2.56 26.27 -4.51
C ALA A 289 3.43 25.31 -5.35
N PRO A 290 3.48 25.45 -6.68
CA PRO A 290 4.29 24.63 -7.56
C PRO A 290 5.72 25.14 -7.68
N GLY A 291 6.63 24.21 -8.02
CA GLY A 291 7.98 24.49 -8.43
C GLY A 291 8.50 23.40 -9.36
N TYR A 292 9.69 23.61 -9.92
CA TYR A 292 10.33 22.62 -10.79
C TYR A 292 11.86 22.67 -10.70
N LEU A 293 12.52 21.60 -11.15
CA LEU A 293 13.97 21.59 -11.35
C LEU A 293 14.30 22.26 -12.66
N ASP A 294 15.15 23.26 -12.56
CA ASP A 294 15.73 23.95 -13.74
C ASP A 294 17.01 23.26 -14.23
N LEU A 295 17.87 22.80 -13.31
CA LEU A 295 19.02 21.96 -13.61
C LEU A 295 18.99 20.68 -12.79
N MET A 296 19.22 19.54 -13.44
CA MET A 296 19.27 18.22 -12.81
C MET A 296 20.45 18.12 -11.82
N PRO A 297 20.36 17.20 -10.85
CA PRO A 297 21.39 16.96 -9.86
C PRO A 297 22.75 16.69 -10.50
N LYS A 298 23.77 17.35 -9.98
CA LYS A 298 25.15 17.11 -10.36
C LYS A 298 25.63 15.74 -9.90
N ASP A 299 25.20 15.35 -8.68
CA ASP A 299 25.49 14.07 -8.07
C ASP A 299 24.17 13.30 -7.92
N VAL A 300 23.98 12.23 -8.68
CA VAL A 300 22.74 11.44 -8.65
C VAL A 300 22.59 10.75 -7.30
N GLN A 301 21.50 11.03 -6.61
CA GLN A 301 21.18 10.48 -5.30
C GLN A 301 19.87 9.68 -5.34
N PRO A 302 19.74 8.61 -4.55
CA PRO A 302 18.48 7.87 -4.46
C PRO A 302 17.41 8.72 -3.79
N PHE A 303 16.14 8.43 -4.12
CA PHE A 303 14.97 9.14 -3.57
C PHE A 303 14.93 9.16 -2.03
N ILE A 304 15.42 8.10 -1.39
CA ILE A 304 15.41 8.00 0.08
C ILE A 304 16.19 9.14 0.75
N GLY A 305 17.23 9.69 0.07
CA GLY A 305 17.98 10.85 0.56
C GLY A 305 17.13 12.13 0.60
N LEU A 306 16.33 12.38 -0.44
CA LEU A 306 15.37 13.50 -0.46
C LEU A 306 14.30 13.30 0.60
N PHE A 307 13.70 12.10 0.67
CA PHE A 307 12.66 11.78 1.64
C PHE A 307 13.17 11.98 3.09
N GLY A 308 14.37 11.52 3.39
CA GLY A 308 14.99 11.63 4.71
C GLY A 308 15.15 13.09 5.20
N SER A 309 15.30 14.05 4.30
CA SER A 309 15.44 15.47 4.63
C SER A 309 14.10 16.17 4.89
N LEU A 310 13.06 15.78 4.18
CA LEU A 310 11.71 16.39 4.24
C LEU A 310 10.78 15.66 5.20
N GLY A 311 10.68 14.35 5.08
CA GLY A 311 9.71 13.54 5.79
C GLY A 311 8.27 13.99 5.55
N GLY A 312 7.42 13.77 6.55
CA GLY A 312 6.01 14.17 6.55
C GLY A 312 5.72 15.43 7.36
N LYS A 313 6.55 16.46 7.30
CA LYS A 313 6.35 17.70 8.05
C LYS A 313 5.15 18.51 7.56
N PHE A 314 4.91 18.48 6.26
CA PHE A 314 3.82 19.15 5.56
C PHE A 314 3.45 18.36 4.30
N PRO A 315 2.30 18.61 3.68
CA PRO A 315 1.91 17.96 2.43
C PRO A 315 2.80 18.41 1.26
N TRP A 316 3.31 17.46 0.47
CA TRP A 316 4.03 17.74 -0.76
C TRP A 316 3.93 16.58 -1.74
N ARG A 317 4.18 16.88 -3.02
CA ARG A 317 4.27 15.89 -4.09
C ARG A 317 5.40 16.23 -5.05
N ILE A 318 5.90 15.20 -5.73
CA ILE A 318 6.92 15.30 -6.77
C ILE A 318 6.56 14.39 -7.94
N SER A 319 6.81 14.87 -9.14
CA SER A 319 6.53 14.18 -10.40
C SER A 319 7.81 14.10 -11.23
N PHE A 320 8.24 12.88 -11.50
CA PHE A 320 9.35 12.56 -12.39
C PHE A 320 8.79 12.16 -13.75
N THR A 321 9.08 12.93 -14.79
CA THR A 321 8.63 12.61 -16.14
C THR A 321 9.81 12.20 -16.99
N LEU A 322 9.78 10.99 -17.54
CA LEU A 322 10.77 10.40 -18.42
C LEU A 322 10.16 10.22 -19.81
N GLU A 323 10.79 10.75 -20.85
CA GLU A 323 10.36 10.61 -22.25
C GLU A 323 11.52 10.07 -23.08
N GLY A 324 11.22 9.16 -23.98
CA GLY A 324 12.25 8.58 -24.87
C GLY A 324 12.92 9.59 -25.80
N ASP A 325 14.00 9.18 -26.45
CA ASP A 325 14.77 9.98 -27.39
C ASP A 325 15.36 11.26 -26.76
N GLY A 326 16.10 11.10 -25.66
CA GLY A 326 16.71 12.22 -24.93
C GLY A 326 17.73 13.05 -25.72
N LEU A 327 18.42 12.42 -26.67
CA LEU A 327 19.42 13.12 -27.48
C LEU A 327 18.79 14.19 -28.37
N SER A 328 17.54 14.07 -28.78
CA SER A 328 16.84 15.10 -29.56
C SER A 328 16.69 16.42 -28.78
N ALA A 329 16.56 16.38 -27.47
CA ALA A 329 16.45 17.58 -26.63
C ALA A 329 17.74 18.38 -26.55
N VAL A 330 18.91 17.71 -26.63
CA VAL A 330 20.20 18.34 -26.53
C VAL A 330 20.82 18.72 -27.90
N SER A 331 20.32 18.10 -28.97
CA SER A 331 20.84 18.39 -30.32
C SER A 331 20.68 19.87 -30.73
N ILE A 332 19.51 20.45 -30.44
CA ILE A 332 19.18 21.85 -30.70
C ILE A 332 20.02 22.78 -29.81
N LYS A 333 20.07 22.51 -28.49
CA LYS A 333 20.88 23.28 -27.52
C LYS A 333 22.38 23.18 -27.84
N GLY A 334 22.83 21.97 -28.18
CA GLY A 334 24.24 21.74 -28.59
C GLY A 334 24.59 22.45 -29.87
N THR A 335 23.73 22.51 -30.88
CA THR A 335 23.94 23.25 -32.10
C THR A 335 24.02 24.75 -31.85
N VAL A 336 23.09 25.30 -31.07
CA VAL A 336 23.13 26.73 -30.67
C VAL A 336 24.38 27.04 -29.84
N ALA A 337 24.72 26.18 -28.88
CA ALA A 337 25.92 26.35 -28.05
C ALA A 337 27.20 26.21 -28.85
N SER A 338 27.27 25.38 -29.91
CA SER A 338 28.43 25.26 -30.78
C SER A 338 28.64 26.53 -31.66
N ILE A 339 27.54 27.14 -32.12
CA ILE A 339 27.55 28.39 -32.87
C ILE A 339 27.99 29.55 -31.96
N LEU A 340 27.56 29.56 -30.69
CA LEU A 340 27.89 30.61 -29.72
C LEU A 340 29.08 30.24 -28.81
N GLY A 341 29.75 29.14 -29.07
CA GLY A 341 30.83 28.58 -28.22
C GLY A 341 32.04 29.46 -28.01
N PHE A 342 32.20 30.49 -28.87
CA PHE A 342 33.27 31.48 -28.73
C PHE A 342 32.96 32.58 -27.68
N ALA A 343 31.73 32.63 -27.17
CA ALA A 343 31.23 33.77 -26.37
C ALA A 343 31.19 33.55 -24.86
N SER A 344 31.09 32.30 -24.36
CA SER A 344 31.01 32.04 -22.90
C SER A 344 31.48 30.64 -22.48
N GLY A 345 32.05 30.54 -21.26
CA GLY A 345 32.48 29.26 -20.65
C GLY A 345 31.34 28.24 -20.45
N GLY A 346 30.13 28.72 -20.25
CA GLY A 346 28.94 27.86 -20.10
C GLY A 346 28.60 27.06 -21.37
N ASN A 347 28.74 27.67 -22.54
CA ASN A 347 28.50 26.98 -23.82
C ASN A 347 29.52 25.86 -24.07
N LYS A 348 30.77 25.99 -23.58
CA LYS A 348 31.79 24.96 -23.65
C LYS A 348 31.39 23.73 -22.79
N LEU A 349 30.85 23.92 -21.58
CA LEU A 349 30.36 22.85 -20.72
C LEU A 349 29.15 22.12 -21.33
N ILE A 350 28.22 22.86 -21.94
CA ILE A 350 27.06 22.26 -22.63
C ILE A 350 27.56 21.36 -23.77
N ASN A 351 28.49 21.83 -24.59
CA ASN A 351 29.04 21.02 -25.69
C ASN A 351 29.76 19.77 -25.19
N GLN A 352 30.53 19.86 -24.10
CA GLN A 352 31.19 18.72 -23.50
C GLN A 352 30.19 17.70 -22.97
N SER A 353 29.11 18.14 -22.28
CA SER A 353 28.06 17.27 -21.79
C SER A 353 27.29 16.55 -22.92
N VAL A 354 26.97 17.28 -24.02
CA VAL A 354 26.32 16.70 -25.19
C VAL A 354 27.22 15.64 -25.85
N LYS A 355 28.50 15.90 -25.95
CA LYS A 355 29.48 14.95 -26.51
C LYS A 355 29.55 13.69 -25.63
N LEU A 356 29.65 13.85 -24.31
CA LEU A 356 29.67 12.73 -23.36
C LEU A 356 28.43 11.87 -23.47
N LEU A 357 27.22 12.47 -23.50
CA LEU A 357 25.98 11.73 -23.66
C LEU A 357 25.88 10.94 -24.96
N ARG A 358 26.42 11.48 -26.06
CA ARG A 358 26.55 10.77 -27.34
C ARG A 358 27.53 9.61 -27.24
N GLU A 359 28.69 9.81 -26.63
CA GLU A 359 29.67 8.76 -26.40
C GLU A 359 29.08 7.63 -25.54
N MET A 360 28.32 7.96 -24.48
CA MET A 360 27.61 6.97 -23.66
C MET A 360 26.61 6.15 -24.48
N ARG A 361 25.86 6.78 -25.38
CA ARG A 361 24.96 6.09 -26.29
C ARG A 361 25.67 5.20 -27.31
N GLU A 362 26.75 5.71 -27.94
CA GLU A 362 27.44 5.05 -29.04
C GLU A 362 28.37 3.93 -28.55
N GLN A 363 29.09 4.15 -27.45
CA GLN A 363 30.12 3.21 -26.95
C GLN A 363 29.57 2.22 -25.93
N TYR A 364 28.63 2.65 -25.06
CA TYR A 364 28.10 1.84 -23.97
C TYR A 364 26.65 1.40 -24.19
N ASN A 365 26.05 1.77 -25.33
CA ASN A 365 24.62 1.53 -25.65
C ASN A 365 23.65 2.02 -24.56
N GLU A 366 24.04 3.03 -23.78
CA GLU A 366 23.23 3.61 -22.73
C GLU A 366 22.07 4.41 -23.33
N THR A 367 20.84 4.14 -22.90
CA THR A 367 19.67 4.92 -23.35
C THR A 367 19.62 6.27 -22.64
N ILE A 368 19.53 7.34 -23.44
CA ILE A 368 19.39 8.70 -22.96
C ILE A 368 17.91 9.11 -23.06
N VAL A 369 17.36 9.57 -21.95
CA VAL A 369 15.97 10.03 -21.86
C VAL A 369 15.88 11.53 -21.61
N LYS A 370 14.74 12.12 -21.97
CA LYS A 370 14.36 13.45 -21.51
C LYS A 370 13.76 13.31 -20.12
N MET A 371 14.29 14.04 -19.16
CA MET A 371 13.81 14.06 -17.80
C MET A 371 13.32 15.46 -17.42
N ARG A 372 12.19 15.51 -16.75
CA ARG A 372 11.63 16.71 -16.11
C ARG A 372 11.19 16.36 -14.70
N ILE A 373 11.40 17.27 -13.76
CA ILE A 373 10.93 17.08 -12.37
C ILE A 373 10.17 18.33 -11.96
N SER A 374 8.91 18.15 -11.58
CA SER A 374 8.04 19.18 -11.01
C SER A 374 7.55 18.74 -9.64
N PHE A 375 7.32 19.69 -8.75
CA PHE A 375 6.87 19.44 -7.41
C PHE A 375 5.85 20.49 -6.98
N CYS A 376 5.12 20.20 -5.89
CA CYS A 376 4.13 21.11 -5.36
C CYS A 376 3.92 20.83 -3.87
N THR A 377 3.63 21.88 -3.10
CA THR A 377 3.14 21.78 -1.73
C THR A 377 1.80 22.49 -1.61
N TRP A 378 1.03 22.20 -0.56
CA TRP A 378 -0.28 22.81 -0.32
C TRP A 378 -0.62 22.84 1.16
N ASP A 379 -1.56 23.71 1.51
CA ASP A 379 -2.23 23.74 2.82
C ASP A 379 -3.59 24.45 2.64
N HIS A 380 -4.37 24.51 3.71
CA HIS A 380 -5.65 25.22 3.73
C HIS A 380 -5.46 26.72 3.46
N LYS A 381 -6.42 27.35 2.75
CA LYS A 381 -6.38 28.76 2.33
C LYS A 381 -6.19 29.79 3.46
N SER A 382 -6.44 29.42 4.73
CA SER A 382 -6.14 30.28 5.89
C SER A 382 -4.65 30.35 6.23
N LYS A 383 -3.80 29.51 5.62
CA LYS A 383 -2.37 29.34 5.92
C LYS A 383 -1.47 29.68 4.73
N VAL A 384 -1.81 30.69 3.94
CA VAL A 384 -1.07 31.09 2.73
C VAL A 384 0.42 31.31 3.02
N VAL A 385 0.76 31.99 4.12
CA VAL A 385 2.16 32.24 4.52
C VAL A 385 2.91 30.94 4.83
N ASP A 386 2.23 29.97 5.41
CA ASP A 386 2.83 28.64 5.65
C ASP A 386 3.11 27.91 4.33
N VAL A 387 2.22 28.02 3.35
CA VAL A 387 2.42 27.40 2.02
C VAL A 387 3.66 27.97 1.32
N GLU A 388 3.88 29.29 1.36
CA GLU A 388 5.09 29.91 0.82
C GLU A 388 6.36 29.44 1.55
N ARG A 389 6.30 29.32 2.87
CA ARG A 389 7.39 28.77 3.67
C ARG A 389 7.67 27.31 3.31
N HIS A 390 6.62 26.48 3.20
CA HIS A 390 6.74 25.08 2.80
C HIS A 390 7.34 24.92 1.40
N LEU A 391 6.97 25.79 0.45
CA LEU A 391 7.57 25.80 -0.88
C LEU A 391 9.09 26.05 -0.79
N SER A 392 9.51 27.05 -0.01
CA SER A 392 10.93 27.36 0.14
C SER A 392 11.71 26.28 0.92
N GLU A 393 11.06 25.59 1.87
CA GLU A 393 11.67 24.43 2.56
C GLU A 393 11.82 23.25 1.60
N LEU A 394 10.79 22.96 0.78
CA LEU A 394 10.79 21.91 -0.22
C LEU A 394 11.87 22.18 -1.30
N ALA A 395 11.93 23.41 -1.80
CA ALA A 395 12.94 23.84 -2.77
C ALA A 395 14.36 23.62 -2.25
N ARG A 396 14.66 24.08 -1.03
CA ARG A 396 15.98 23.89 -0.40
C ARG A 396 16.33 22.42 -0.16
N ALA A 397 15.37 21.60 0.21
CA ALA A 397 15.62 20.17 0.37
C ALA A 397 15.94 19.49 -0.97
N ILE A 398 15.25 19.87 -2.04
CA ILE A 398 15.51 19.39 -3.38
C ILE A 398 16.86 19.89 -3.89
N GLU A 399 17.23 21.17 -3.67
CA GLU A 399 18.55 21.73 -4.02
C GLU A 399 19.68 20.99 -3.30
N GLY A 400 19.49 20.63 -2.04
CA GLY A 400 20.43 19.83 -1.26
C GLY A 400 20.54 18.38 -1.73
N TRP A 401 19.54 17.86 -2.45
CA TRP A 401 19.50 16.51 -2.97
C TRP A 401 20.27 16.39 -4.29
N GLY A 402 21.59 16.25 -4.18
CA GLY A 402 22.48 16.09 -5.34
C GLY A 402 22.94 17.40 -6.01
N THR A 403 22.79 18.54 -5.35
CA THR A 403 23.26 19.84 -5.85
C THR A 403 22.59 20.21 -7.17
N CYS A 404 21.30 20.43 -7.16
CA CYS A 404 20.50 20.85 -8.33
C CYS A 404 20.08 22.33 -8.24
N LEU A 405 19.47 22.86 -9.28
CA LEU A 405 18.89 24.21 -9.30
C LEU A 405 17.38 24.10 -9.43
N VAL A 406 16.68 24.85 -8.56
CA VAL A 406 15.23 24.83 -8.45
C VAL A 406 14.64 26.19 -8.81
N SER A 407 13.48 26.22 -9.45
CA SER A 407 12.67 27.42 -9.65
C SER A 407 11.37 27.33 -8.88
N GLU A 408 11.08 28.32 -8.05
CA GLU A 408 9.82 28.52 -7.34
C GLU A 408 8.80 29.33 -8.15
N VAL A 409 9.20 29.87 -9.31
CA VAL A 409 8.35 30.64 -10.20
C VAL A 409 8.19 29.88 -11.52
N THR A 410 6.97 29.52 -11.85
CA THR A 410 6.66 28.65 -13.00
C THR A 410 6.22 29.41 -14.24
N GLY A 411 6.12 30.75 -14.18
CA GLY A 411 5.57 31.61 -15.23
C GLY A 411 4.04 31.52 -15.34
N ASP A 412 3.49 30.32 -15.37
CA ASP A 412 2.07 30.02 -15.24
C ASP A 412 1.88 29.08 -14.04
N PRO A 413 1.38 29.59 -12.89
CA PRO A 413 1.25 28.78 -11.69
C PRO A 413 0.19 27.66 -11.81
N ILE A 414 -0.83 27.82 -12.67
CA ILE A 414 -1.80 26.77 -12.96
C ILE A 414 -1.12 25.63 -13.71
N ALA A 415 -0.39 25.94 -14.78
CA ALA A 415 0.40 24.94 -15.50
C ALA A 415 1.44 24.26 -14.59
N GLY A 416 2.04 25.01 -13.66
CA GLY A 416 2.96 24.49 -12.65
C GLY A 416 2.31 23.42 -11.76
N VAL A 417 1.13 23.68 -11.20
CA VAL A 417 0.38 22.72 -10.39
C VAL A 417 -0.03 21.51 -11.21
N MET A 418 -0.52 21.72 -12.43
CA MET A 418 -0.94 20.62 -13.32
C MET A 418 0.23 19.75 -13.77
N SER A 419 1.42 20.32 -14.00
CA SER A 419 2.65 19.56 -14.30
C SER A 419 3.03 18.58 -13.21
N SER A 420 2.70 18.89 -11.97
CA SER A 420 2.95 18.04 -10.80
C SER A 420 1.76 17.16 -10.42
N ALA A 421 0.61 17.29 -11.10
CA ALA A 421 -0.57 16.46 -10.85
C ALA A 421 -0.42 15.06 -11.47
N LEU A 422 -1.07 14.08 -10.87
CA LEU A 422 -1.04 12.71 -11.33
C LEU A 422 -1.76 12.56 -12.69
N GLY A 423 -1.06 12.18 -13.75
CA GLY A 423 -1.66 11.78 -15.02
C GLY A 423 -2.57 12.82 -15.69
N ALA A 424 -2.56 14.06 -15.21
CA ALA A 424 -3.46 15.10 -15.72
C ALA A 424 -3.02 15.62 -17.10
N THR A 425 -1.73 15.72 -17.33
CA THR A 425 -1.13 16.23 -18.57
C THR A 425 0.21 15.55 -18.84
N TYR A 426 0.57 15.43 -20.10
CA TYR A 426 1.92 15.06 -20.54
C TYR A 426 2.84 16.29 -20.72
N ASN A 427 2.28 17.51 -20.65
CA ASN A 427 3.03 18.75 -20.69
C ASN A 427 3.58 19.10 -19.30
N SER A 428 4.75 19.69 -19.27
CA SER A 428 5.38 20.13 -18.01
C SER A 428 6.05 21.47 -18.22
N VAL A 429 5.94 22.35 -17.20
CA VAL A 429 6.67 23.63 -17.15
C VAL A 429 8.16 23.43 -16.85
N ALA A 430 8.55 22.25 -16.31
CA ALA A 430 9.91 21.96 -15.92
C ALA A 430 10.85 21.93 -17.14
N THR A 431 12.06 22.42 -16.94
CA THR A 431 13.12 22.41 -17.94
C THR A 431 13.48 20.97 -18.34
N VAL A 432 13.54 20.74 -19.65
CA VAL A 432 13.94 19.43 -20.19
C VAL A 432 15.44 19.23 -20.01
N SER A 433 15.83 18.14 -19.38
CA SER A 433 17.22 17.69 -19.29
C SER A 433 17.38 16.32 -19.92
N ALA A 434 18.52 16.07 -20.55
CA ALA A 434 18.90 14.75 -21.04
C ALA A 434 19.71 14.02 -19.97
N ALA A 435 19.34 12.78 -19.67
CA ALA A 435 20.04 11.99 -18.66
C ALA A 435 20.07 10.50 -19.06
N PRO A 436 21.10 9.74 -18.62
CA PRO A 436 21.12 8.29 -18.77
C PRO A 436 19.95 7.63 -18.05
N LEU A 437 19.35 6.63 -18.66
CA LEU A 437 18.16 5.94 -18.10
C LEU A 437 18.47 5.30 -16.75
N GLY A 438 19.63 4.66 -16.60
CA GLY A 438 20.04 4.05 -15.32
C GLY A 438 20.16 5.08 -14.20
N ALA A 439 20.67 6.27 -14.47
CA ALA A 439 20.74 7.37 -13.50
C ALA A 439 19.34 7.87 -13.11
N THR A 440 18.42 7.97 -14.08
CA THR A 440 17.05 8.42 -13.79
C THR A 440 16.25 7.42 -12.98
N THR A 441 16.34 6.11 -13.27
CA THR A 441 15.64 5.06 -12.50
C THR A 441 16.12 4.98 -11.05
N PHE A 442 17.38 5.28 -10.79
CA PHE A 442 17.93 5.34 -9.42
C PHE A 442 17.35 6.48 -8.58
N MET A 443 16.90 7.56 -9.22
CA MET A 443 16.24 8.69 -8.53
C MET A 443 14.78 8.45 -8.19
N LEU A 444 14.14 7.40 -8.74
CA LEU A 444 12.70 7.17 -8.58
C LEU A 444 12.34 6.62 -7.18
N PRO A 445 11.13 6.90 -6.66
CA PRO A 445 10.66 6.47 -5.34
C PRO A 445 10.28 4.97 -5.28
N LEU A 446 11.00 4.10 -5.99
CA LEU A 446 10.72 2.66 -6.09
C LEU A 446 11.26 1.85 -4.91
N SER A 447 12.11 2.43 -4.07
CA SER A 447 12.68 1.78 -2.87
C SER A 447 11.76 1.85 -1.64
N ARG A 448 10.59 2.49 -1.74
CA ARG A 448 9.69 2.66 -0.59
C ARG A 448 9.19 1.30 -0.10
N PRO A 449 9.25 1.03 1.22
CA PRO A 449 8.80 -0.24 1.77
C PRO A 449 7.27 -0.36 1.74
N THR A 450 6.78 -1.60 1.70
CA THR A 450 5.36 -1.90 1.90
C THR A 450 5.16 -3.16 2.71
N SER A 451 4.00 -3.29 3.34
CA SER A 451 3.56 -4.53 3.97
C SER A 451 2.95 -5.48 2.95
N ALA A 452 2.97 -6.78 3.23
CA ALA A 452 2.19 -7.76 2.48
C ALA A 452 0.68 -7.61 2.74
N TRP A 453 0.30 -7.02 3.87
CA TRP A 453 -1.09 -6.82 4.29
C TRP A 453 -1.55 -5.39 4.01
N LYS A 454 -2.74 -5.24 3.43
CA LYS A 454 -3.41 -3.94 3.25
C LYS A 454 -4.08 -3.47 4.56
N THR A 455 -4.53 -4.41 5.39
CA THR A 455 -5.17 -4.17 6.69
C THR A 455 -4.60 -5.14 7.73
N GLY A 456 -4.71 -4.82 9.01
CA GLY A 456 -4.24 -5.72 10.06
C GLY A 456 -4.40 -5.14 11.45
N ALA A 457 -4.56 -6.01 12.42
CA ALA A 457 -4.74 -5.62 13.82
C ALA A 457 -3.43 -5.19 14.51
N VAL A 458 -2.27 -5.56 13.97
CA VAL A 458 -0.97 -5.03 14.39
C VAL A 458 -0.52 -4.00 13.36
N LEU A 459 -0.20 -2.80 13.81
CA LEU A 459 0.28 -1.71 12.96
C LEU A 459 1.72 -1.38 13.35
N PHE A 460 2.65 -1.70 12.46
CA PHE A 460 4.04 -1.26 12.57
C PHE A 460 4.25 0.03 11.78
N LEU A 461 5.34 0.70 12.07
CA LEU A 461 5.85 1.82 11.28
C LEU A 461 7.21 1.43 10.73
N SER A 462 7.45 1.76 9.44
CA SER A 462 8.79 1.70 8.89
C SER A 462 9.70 2.75 9.55
N PRO A 463 11.03 2.67 9.38
CA PRO A 463 11.94 3.73 9.85
C PRO A 463 11.54 5.13 9.39
N ASP A 464 10.90 5.23 8.22
CA ASP A 464 10.42 6.47 7.61
C ASP A 464 8.97 6.82 8.00
N MET A 465 8.43 6.16 9.02
CA MET A 465 7.08 6.38 9.54
C MET A 465 5.93 6.02 8.57
N LYS A 466 6.18 5.20 7.55
CA LYS A 466 5.10 4.60 6.74
C LYS A 466 4.37 3.52 7.52
N LEU A 467 3.05 3.50 7.40
CA LEU A 467 2.21 2.50 8.04
C LEU A 467 2.43 1.11 7.40
N MET A 468 2.69 0.11 8.25
CA MET A 468 2.97 -1.27 7.88
C MET A 468 2.00 -2.20 8.63
N PRO A 469 0.79 -2.43 8.10
CA PRO A 469 -0.17 -3.36 8.71
C PRO A 469 0.36 -4.79 8.72
N TYR A 470 -0.01 -5.54 9.76
CA TYR A 470 0.27 -6.96 9.90
C TYR A 470 -0.92 -7.66 10.55
N GLN A 471 -1.35 -8.77 9.96
CA GLN A 471 -2.40 -9.62 10.51
C GLN A 471 -1.86 -11.01 10.83
N PRO A 472 -1.59 -11.32 12.11
CA PRO A 472 -1.18 -12.66 12.51
C PRO A 472 -2.28 -13.68 12.24
N GLY A 473 -1.89 -14.89 11.85
CA GLY A 473 -2.81 -15.98 11.55
C GLY A 473 -3.54 -15.87 10.21
N SER A 474 -3.12 -14.96 9.32
CA SER A 474 -3.71 -14.81 7.98
C SER A 474 -3.05 -15.76 6.97
N SER A 475 -3.72 -15.97 5.83
CA SER A 475 -3.20 -16.76 4.69
C SER A 475 -1.97 -16.17 4.02
N GLU A 476 -1.67 -14.90 4.26
CA GLU A 476 -0.45 -14.25 3.76
C GLU A 476 0.81 -14.67 4.51
N GLN A 477 0.69 -15.36 5.66
CA GLN A 477 1.82 -15.91 6.37
C GLN A 477 2.27 -17.25 5.74
N THR A 478 3.57 -17.36 5.50
CA THR A 478 4.19 -18.59 5.00
C THR A 478 4.50 -19.60 6.09
N THR A 479 4.55 -19.16 7.35
CA THR A 479 4.81 -19.99 8.53
C THR A 479 3.95 -19.54 9.70
N TRP A 480 3.55 -20.49 10.55
CA TRP A 480 2.76 -20.26 11.77
C TRP A 480 3.62 -20.11 13.02
N ILE A 481 4.94 -20.32 12.92
CA ILE A 481 5.89 -20.20 14.00
C ILE A 481 6.49 -18.81 13.99
N GLN A 482 6.43 -18.10 15.12
CA GLN A 482 7.03 -16.80 15.33
C GLN A 482 8.02 -16.84 16.47
N LEU A 483 9.24 -16.43 16.22
CA LEU A 483 10.30 -16.29 17.23
C LEU A 483 10.57 -14.80 17.46
N ILE A 484 10.46 -14.33 18.70
CA ILE A 484 10.65 -12.93 19.07
C ILE A 484 11.88 -12.81 19.97
N PHE A 485 12.93 -12.22 19.42
CA PHE A 485 14.19 -11.97 20.12
C PHE A 485 14.40 -10.48 20.31
N ALA A 486 14.67 -10.06 21.53
CA ALA A 486 14.98 -8.67 21.81
C ALA A 486 15.65 -8.51 23.18
N LYS A 487 16.35 -7.40 23.37
CA LYS A 487 16.93 -7.04 24.67
C LYS A 487 15.84 -6.83 25.74
N PRO A 488 16.12 -7.02 27.02
CA PRO A 488 15.22 -6.63 28.10
C PRO A 488 14.76 -5.17 27.95
N GLY A 489 13.48 -4.90 28.20
CA GLY A 489 12.90 -3.55 28.09
C GLY A 489 12.54 -3.08 26.67
N SER A 490 12.83 -3.85 25.62
CA SER A 490 12.57 -3.45 24.22
C SER A 490 11.12 -3.69 23.73
N GLY A 491 10.21 -4.14 24.60
CA GLY A 491 8.81 -4.31 24.25
C GLY A 491 8.38 -5.70 23.77
N LYS A 492 9.17 -6.77 23.97
CA LYS A 492 8.80 -8.16 23.59
C LYS A 492 7.42 -8.56 24.09
N SER A 493 7.16 -8.41 25.39
CA SER A 493 5.89 -8.78 26.02
C SER A 493 4.72 -7.92 25.50
N VAL A 494 4.98 -6.65 25.21
CA VAL A 494 3.98 -5.76 24.59
C VAL A 494 3.63 -6.26 23.20
N LEU A 495 4.62 -6.59 22.37
CA LEU A 495 4.40 -7.12 21.02
C LEU A 495 3.63 -8.45 21.07
N MET A 496 3.98 -9.35 21.99
CA MET A 496 3.28 -10.62 22.16
C MET A 496 1.81 -10.40 22.55
N ASN A 497 1.53 -9.52 23.51
CA ASN A 497 0.16 -9.19 23.93
C ASN A 497 -0.63 -8.53 22.80
N VAL A 498 -0.01 -7.63 22.03
CA VAL A 498 -0.65 -7.01 20.85
C VAL A 498 -0.95 -8.06 19.78
N THR A 499 -0.05 -9.04 19.57
CA THR A 499 -0.26 -10.13 18.61
C THR A 499 -1.41 -11.04 19.05
N ASN A 500 -1.48 -11.39 20.35
CA ASN A 500 -2.59 -12.18 20.89
C ASN A 500 -3.93 -11.43 20.80
N LEU A 501 -3.95 -10.14 21.10
CA LEU A 501 -5.13 -9.30 20.88
C LEU A 501 -5.54 -9.25 19.40
N ALA A 502 -4.56 -9.18 18.50
CA ALA A 502 -4.79 -9.18 17.06
C ALA A 502 -5.44 -10.47 16.55
N LEU A 503 -5.12 -11.62 17.15
CA LEU A 503 -5.80 -12.88 16.86
C LEU A 503 -7.28 -12.83 17.31
N CYS A 504 -7.57 -12.19 18.44
CA CYS A 504 -8.94 -11.98 18.90
C CYS A 504 -9.75 -11.02 18.02
N LEU A 505 -9.07 -10.15 17.26
CA LEU A 505 -9.64 -9.16 16.36
C LEU A 505 -9.46 -9.53 14.88
N ALA A 506 -9.09 -10.77 14.59
CA ALA A 506 -8.86 -11.21 13.22
C ALA A 506 -10.13 -11.06 12.36
N PRO A 507 -9.99 -10.64 11.08
CA PRO A 507 -11.13 -10.43 10.21
C PRO A 507 -11.99 -11.68 10.04
N GLY A 508 -13.31 -11.52 10.14
CA GLY A 508 -14.25 -12.57 9.77
C GLY A 508 -14.47 -13.69 10.80
N ILE A 509 -13.75 -13.73 11.92
CA ILE A 509 -13.93 -14.80 12.91
C ILE A 509 -15.33 -14.76 13.54
N PRO A 510 -16.02 -15.92 13.68
CA PRO A 510 -17.35 -16.01 14.28
C PRO A 510 -17.34 -16.10 15.82
N ARG A 511 -16.20 -16.44 16.40
CA ARG A 511 -15.98 -16.60 17.85
C ARG A 511 -14.51 -16.32 18.19
N LEU A 512 -14.24 -16.05 19.46
CA LEU A 512 -12.87 -15.90 19.94
C LEU A 512 -12.04 -17.17 19.67
N PRO A 513 -10.80 -17.03 19.23
CA PRO A 513 -9.89 -18.17 19.09
C PRO A 513 -9.51 -18.71 20.48
N ARG A 514 -9.12 -19.98 20.53
CA ARG A 514 -8.52 -20.56 21.74
C ARG A 514 -7.06 -20.16 21.79
N ILE A 515 -6.67 -19.45 22.83
CA ILE A 515 -5.28 -18.98 23.04
C ILE A 515 -4.80 -19.49 24.40
N GLY A 516 -3.73 -20.28 24.41
CA GLY A 516 -3.01 -20.69 25.61
C GLY A 516 -1.73 -19.91 25.73
N ILE A 517 -1.50 -19.23 26.85
CA ILE A 517 -0.31 -18.46 27.13
C ILE A 517 0.39 -19.06 28.34
N VAL A 518 1.66 -19.45 28.18
CA VAL A 518 2.53 -19.82 29.30
C VAL A 518 3.52 -18.67 29.49
N ASP A 519 3.40 -17.99 30.64
CA ASP A 519 4.16 -16.78 30.95
C ASP A 519 4.91 -16.97 32.29
N ILE A 520 6.23 -16.85 32.28
CA ILE A 520 7.06 -16.95 33.51
C ILE A 520 6.93 -15.68 34.37
N GLY A 521 6.40 -14.59 33.79
CA GLY A 521 6.11 -13.33 34.47
C GLY A 521 4.62 -12.94 34.45
N PRO A 522 4.22 -11.82 35.02
CA PRO A 522 2.84 -11.36 35.03
C PRO A 522 2.47 -10.55 33.76
N SER A 523 3.27 -10.58 32.70
CA SER A 523 3.14 -9.67 31.57
C SER A 523 1.84 -9.84 30.77
N SER A 524 1.26 -11.05 30.75
CA SER A 524 0.02 -11.35 30.02
C SER A 524 -1.25 -11.08 30.83
N SER A 525 -1.15 -10.82 32.13
CA SER A 525 -2.32 -10.57 32.99
C SER A 525 -3.15 -9.36 32.55
N GLY A 526 -2.49 -8.29 32.08
CA GLY A 526 -3.16 -7.11 31.56
C GLY A 526 -4.02 -7.37 30.33
N LEU A 527 -3.53 -8.20 29.39
CA LEU A 527 -4.30 -8.61 28.22
C LEU A 527 -5.54 -9.41 28.61
N ILE A 528 -5.39 -10.39 29.55
CA ILE A 528 -6.52 -11.21 29.99
C ILE A 528 -7.56 -10.34 30.71
N SER A 529 -7.13 -9.42 31.58
CA SER A 529 -8.04 -8.49 32.25
C SER A 529 -8.78 -7.60 31.25
N LEU A 530 -8.08 -7.06 30.25
CA LEU A 530 -8.68 -6.27 29.17
C LEU A 530 -9.76 -7.06 28.42
N LEU A 531 -9.45 -8.29 27.99
CA LEU A 531 -10.41 -9.14 27.29
C LEU A 531 -11.60 -9.51 28.18
N LYS A 532 -11.35 -9.82 29.45
CA LYS A 532 -12.41 -10.15 30.41
C LYS A 532 -13.37 -8.99 30.64
N GLU A 533 -12.84 -7.77 30.78
CA GLU A 533 -13.69 -6.57 30.96
C GLU A 533 -14.42 -6.18 29.68
N SER A 534 -13.83 -6.41 28.51
CA SER A 534 -14.46 -6.11 27.21
C SER A 534 -15.55 -7.13 26.81
N LEU A 535 -15.60 -8.30 27.43
CA LEU A 535 -16.58 -9.34 27.15
C LEU A 535 -17.92 -9.09 27.82
N PRO A 536 -19.05 -9.49 27.18
CA PRO A 536 -20.37 -9.54 27.83
C PRO A 536 -20.32 -10.36 29.12
N LEU A 537 -21.19 -10.03 30.07
CA LEU A 537 -21.24 -10.67 31.43
C LEU A 537 -21.30 -12.19 31.37
N ASP A 538 -22.10 -12.75 30.47
CA ASP A 538 -22.26 -14.19 30.25
C ASP A 538 -21.02 -14.88 29.68
N LYS A 539 -20.09 -14.11 29.07
CA LYS A 539 -18.88 -14.62 28.41
C LYS A 539 -17.57 -14.28 29.13
N LYS A 540 -17.61 -13.57 30.25
CA LYS A 540 -16.40 -13.22 31.02
C LYS A 540 -15.56 -14.43 31.46
N HIS A 541 -16.19 -15.59 31.60
CA HIS A 541 -15.50 -16.85 31.90
C HIS A 541 -14.57 -17.34 30.77
N LEU A 542 -14.69 -16.83 29.55
CA LEU A 542 -13.83 -17.21 28.42
C LEU A 542 -12.40 -16.63 28.53
N ALA A 543 -12.19 -15.60 29.37
CA ALA A 543 -10.88 -15.02 29.61
C ALA A 543 -10.45 -15.31 31.05
N GLN A 544 -9.51 -16.24 31.20
CA GLN A 544 -9.06 -16.72 32.50
C GLN A 544 -7.55 -16.55 32.66
N TYR A 545 -7.12 -16.15 33.84
CA TYR A 545 -5.73 -16.05 34.25
C TYR A 545 -5.49 -16.89 35.49
N TYR A 546 -4.58 -17.83 35.42
CA TYR A 546 -4.20 -18.71 36.50
C TYR A 546 -2.74 -18.48 36.87
N ARG A 547 -2.49 -18.22 38.15
CA ARG A 547 -1.11 -18.21 38.68
C ARG A 547 -0.85 -19.56 39.30
N ILE A 548 -0.17 -20.42 38.54
CA ILE A 548 0.19 -21.77 39.01
C ILE A 548 1.11 -21.66 40.22
N ARG A 549 0.80 -22.38 41.29
CA ARG A 549 1.58 -22.50 42.53
C ARG A 549 1.77 -23.97 42.84
N MET A 550 2.80 -24.29 43.64
CA MET A 550 3.06 -25.66 44.12
C MET A 550 2.17 -25.96 45.33
N THR A 551 0.84 -25.96 45.12
CA THR A 551 -0.19 -26.28 46.10
C THR A 551 -1.17 -27.25 45.49
N GLU A 552 -1.94 -27.99 46.35
CA GLU A 552 -2.92 -29.00 45.90
C GLU A 552 -3.96 -28.44 44.94
N ASP A 553 -4.39 -27.18 45.10
CA ASP A 553 -5.38 -26.54 44.27
C ASP A 553 -4.94 -26.36 42.79
N TYR A 554 -3.65 -26.45 42.52
CA TYR A 554 -3.05 -26.27 41.20
C TYR A 554 -2.35 -27.55 40.68
N CYS A 555 -2.57 -28.68 41.34
CA CYS A 555 -2.07 -29.95 40.87
C CYS A 555 -2.93 -30.49 39.73
N VAL A 556 -2.29 -30.90 38.66
CA VAL A 556 -2.91 -31.62 37.54
C VAL A 556 -2.41 -33.06 37.58
N ASN A 557 -3.34 -34.02 37.57
CA ASN A 557 -2.97 -35.42 37.43
C ASN A 557 -2.66 -35.72 35.94
N PRO A 558 -1.40 -35.95 35.55
CA PRO A 558 -1.05 -36.23 34.16
C PRO A 558 -1.59 -37.58 33.67
N PHE A 559 -1.99 -38.48 34.59
CA PHE A 559 -2.49 -39.80 34.30
C PHE A 559 -4.03 -39.86 34.18
N ASP A 560 -4.70 -38.71 34.27
CA ASP A 560 -6.14 -38.64 34.07
C ASP A 560 -6.50 -38.97 32.61
N THR A 561 -7.68 -39.53 32.41
CA THR A 561 -8.15 -39.91 31.08
C THR A 561 -9.34 -39.02 30.67
N GLN A 562 -9.64 -38.98 29.39
CA GLN A 562 -10.83 -38.30 28.91
C GLN A 562 -12.06 -38.92 29.52
N LEU A 563 -13.10 -38.09 29.74
CA LEU A 563 -14.34 -38.50 30.35
C LEU A 563 -14.94 -39.73 29.64
N GLY A 564 -15.23 -40.79 30.38
CA GLY A 564 -15.74 -42.06 29.85
C GLY A 564 -14.66 -43.01 29.29
N CYS A 565 -13.40 -42.61 29.21
CA CYS A 565 -12.30 -43.47 28.75
C CYS A 565 -11.56 -44.11 29.93
N ARG A 566 -11.38 -45.44 29.87
CA ARG A 566 -10.61 -46.23 30.89
C ARG A 566 -9.11 -46.23 30.60
N PHE A 567 -8.74 -45.95 29.37
CA PHE A 567 -7.40 -45.94 28.88
C PHE A 567 -7.11 -44.64 28.17
N PRO A 568 -5.87 -44.14 28.23
CA PRO A 568 -5.49 -42.95 27.49
C PRO A 568 -5.50 -43.18 25.99
N THR A 569 -5.66 -42.11 25.25
CA THR A 569 -5.49 -42.11 23.78
C THR A 569 -4.01 -42.33 23.44
N ALA A 570 -3.73 -42.67 22.16
CA ALA A 570 -2.37 -42.85 21.70
C ALA A 570 -1.49 -41.59 21.89
N GLU A 571 -2.08 -40.42 21.77
CA GLU A 571 -1.38 -39.13 21.98
C GLU A 571 -1.06 -38.91 23.47
N GLU A 572 -2.01 -39.24 24.38
CA GLU A 572 -1.80 -39.17 25.82
C GLU A 572 -0.73 -40.18 26.28
N VAL A 573 -0.73 -41.40 25.73
CA VAL A 573 0.33 -42.38 25.98
C VAL A 573 1.70 -41.87 25.57
N ALA A 574 1.80 -41.25 24.38
CA ALA A 574 3.04 -40.64 23.90
C ALA A 574 3.51 -39.52 24.83
N PHE A 575 2.58 -38.67 25.29
CA PHE A 575 2.90 -37.63 26.28
C PHE A 575 3.39 -38.23 27.59
N LEU A 576 2.70 -39.23 28.17
CA LEU A 576 3.06 -39.87 29.41
C LEU A 576 4.42 -40.56 29.35
N ASN A 577 4.71 -41.21 28.21
CA ASN A 577 6.03 -41.79 27.98
C ASN A 577 7.14 -40.74 28.05
N ASN A 578 6.97 -39.64 27.31
CA ASN A 578 7.98 -38.57 27.30
C ASN A 578 8.09 -37.88 28.66
N PHE A 579 6.97 -37.67 29.36
CA PHE A 579 6.95 -37.07 30.69
C PHE A 579 7.68 -37.92 31.71
N LEU A 580 7.39 -39.23 31.77
CA LEU A 580 8.05 -40.15 32.70
C LEU A 580 9.53 -40.37 32.35
N LEU A 581 9.85 -40.47 31.06
CA LEU A 581 11.26 -40.57 30.63
C LEU A 581 12.07 -39.35 31.07
N LEU A 582 11.49 -38.15 30.96
CA LEU A 582 12.11 -36.91 31.43
C LEU A 582 12.40 -36.96 32.94
N LEU A 583 11.45 -37.51 33.73
CA LEU A 583 11.60 -37.62 35.20
C LEU A 583 12.62 -38.66 35.64
N VAL A 584 12.78 -39.75 34.89
CA VAL A 584 13.69 -40.88 35.27
C VAL A 584 15.05 -40.78 34.58
N THR A 585 15.25 -39.90 33.64
CA THR A 585 16.56 -39.70 32.99
C THR A 585 17.47 -38.84 33.88
N ASP A 586 18.70 -39.26 34.06
CA ASP A 586 19.71 -38.51 34.78
C ASP A 586 19.90 -37.11 34.14
N PRO A 587 19.78 -36.01 34.91
CA PRO A 587 19.96 -34.66 34.40
C PRO A 587 21.29 -34.40 33.68
N ASN A 588 22.31 -35.21 33.90
CA ASN A 588 23.62 -35.12 33.27
C ASN A 588 23.71 -35.93 31.95
N LYS A 589 22.67 -36.67 31.58
CA LYS A 589 22.62 -37.47 30.36
C LYS A 589 21.65 -36.89 29.36
N GLU A 590 21.99 -36.88 28.08
CA GLU A 590 21.13 -36.41 27.01
C GLU A 590 20.06 -37.43 26.58
N THR A 591 20.31 -38.71 26.88
CA THR A 591 19.43 -39.83 26.51
C THR A 591 19.14 -40.74 27.71
N PRO A 592 17.92 -41.32 27.78
CA PRO A 592 17.61 -42.31 28.80
C PRO A 592 18.47 -43.57 28.63
N GLU A 593 18.63 -44.33 29.73
CA GLU A 593 19.36 -45.58 29.70
C GLU A 593 18.68 -46.65 28.81
N GLU A 594 19.50 -47.57 28.31
CA GLU A 594 19.02 -48.65 27.43
C GLU A 594 17.92 -49.47 28.13
N GLY A 595 16.80 -49.73 27.46
CA GLY A 595 15.64 -50.42 27.99
C GLY A 595 14.65 -49.58 28.79
N MET A 596 15.01 -48.36 29.21
CA MET A 596 14.12 -47.51 30.04
C MET A 596 12.85 -47.13 29.30
N VAL A 597 12.91 -46.89 28.00
CA VAL A 597 11.73 -46.56 27.16
C VAL A 597 10.71 -47.69 27.20
N GLY A 598 11.14 -48.93 27.01
CA GLY A 598 10.26 -50.10 27.08
C GLY A 598 9.67 -50.31 28.49
N LEU A 599 10.48 -50.14 29.54
CA LEU A 599 10.02 -50.28 30.91
C LEU A 599 8.94 -49.23 31.27
N VAL A 600 9.14 -47.98 30.91
CA VAL A 600 8.17 -46.91 31.14
C VAL A 600 6.84 -47.21 30.44
N GLN A 601 6.91 -47.65 29.19
CA GLN A 601 5.70 -48.06 28.44
C GLN A 601 4.94 -49.21 29.11
N GLU A 602 5.66 -50.21 29.58
CA GLU A 602 5.08 -51.36 30.27
C GLU A 602 4.42 -50.93 31.60
N ILE A 603 5.07 -50.08 32.38
CA ILE A 603 4.55 -49.55 33.64
C ILE A 603 3.25 -48.75 33.38
N ILE A 604 3.21 -47.88 32.40
CA ILE A 604 1.99 -47.12 32.03
C ILE A 604 0.85 -48.08 31.72
N ASN A 605 1.07 -49.07 30.85
CA ASN A 605 0.05 -50.05 30.46
C ASN A 605 -0.44 -50.85 31.70
N ASP A 606 0.49 -51.37 32.50
CA ASP A 606 0.15 -52.17 33.69
C ASP A 606 -0.69 -51.37 34.72
N MET A 607 -0.36 -50.09 34.94
CA MET A 607 -1.05 -49.20 35.85
C MET A 607 -2.48 -48.94 35.39
N TYR A 608 -2.71 -48.65 34.10
CA TYR A 608 -4.06 -48.44 33.57
C TYR A 608 -4.90 -49.73 33.62
N HIS A 609 -4.26 -50.90 33.35
CA HIS A 609 -4.95 -52.18 33.50
C HIS A 609 -5.30 -52.48 34.94
N LYS A 610 -4.42 -52.20 35.90
CA LYS A 610 -4.70 -52.36 37.33
C LYS A 610 -5.79 -51.45 37.85
N CYS A 611 -5.87 -50.22 37.36
CA CYS A 611 -6.90 -49.23 37.77
C CYS A 611 -8.21 -49.36 36.98
N SER A 612 -8.32 -50.24 36.00
CA SER A 612 -9.54 -50.47 35.22
C SER A 612 -10.60 -51.26 36.00
N ASP A 613 -11.85 -51.33 35.46
CA ASP A 613 -12.97 -52.07 36.06
C ASP A 613 -12.66 -53.54 36.35
N LYS A 614 -11.79 -54.17 35.57
CA LYS A 614 -11.37 -55.57 35.73
C LYS A 614 -10.26 -55.76 36.73
N GLY A 615 -9.65 -54.69 37.20
CA GLY A 615 -8.57 -54.66 38.17
C GLY A 615 -9.06 -54.22 39.57
N SER A 616 -8.34 -53.24 40.13
CA SER A 616 -8.61 -52.63 41.42
C SER A 616 -9.18 -51.22 41.28
N ALA A 617 -10.28 -51.09 40.56
CA ALA A 617 -10.93 -49.79 40.40
C ALA A 617 -11.19 -49.11 41.74
N LYS A 618 -10.89 -47.82 41.85
CA LYS A 618 -11.12 -47.05 43.07
C LYS A 618 -12.60 -46.95 43.33
N ARG A 619 -13.01 -47.27 44.61
CA ARG A 619 -14.38 -47.17 45.05
C ARG A 619 -14.76 -45.71 45.23
N TYR A 620 -16.08 -45.42 45.03
CA TYR A 620 -16.62 -44.11 45.28
C TYR A 620 -16.74 -43.85 46.77
N ASP A 621 -16.19 -42.74 47.22
CA ASP A 621 -16.27 -42.31 48.62
C ASP A 621 -17.24 -41.11 48.71
N VAL A 622 -18.35 -41.26 49.39
CA VAL A 622 -19.32 -40.20 49.62
C VAL A 622 -18.70 -39.09 50.48
N GLY A 623 -18.84 -37.84 50.05
CA GLY A 623 -18.30 -36.67 50.75
C GLY A 623 -17.02 -36.09 50.12
N VAL A 624 -16.46 -36.71 49.10
CA VAL A 624 -15.31 -36.17 48.37
C VAL A 624 -15.66 -34.91 47.60
N ASP A 625 -16.79 -34.91 46.85
CA ASP A 625 -17.38 -33.71 46.22
C ASP A 625 -18.91 -33.63 46.49
N LYS A 626 -19.30 -32.58 47.19
CA LYS A 626 -20.68 -32.37 47.57
C LYS A 626 -21.61 -32.20 46.38
N ARG A 627 -21.14 -31.60 45.30
CA ARG A 627 -21.96 -31.38 44.09
C ARG A 627 -22.26 -32.69 43.40
N ILE A 628 -21.24 -33.58 43.31
CA ILE A 628 -21.42 -34.93 42.78
C ILE A 628 -22.41 -35.70 43.63
N ASP A 629 -22.29 -35.68 44.95
CA ASP A 629 -23.16 -36.34 45.87
C ASP A 629 -24.63 -35.88 45.78
N GLU A 630 -24.83 -34.58 45.53
CA GLU A 630 -26.17 -34.00 45.29
C GLU A 630 -26.80 -34.52 44.00
N ILE A 631 -26.02 -34.47 42.89
CA ILE A 631 -26.47 -34.97 41.60
C ILE A 631 -26.78 -36.46 41.65
N LEU A 632 -25.97 -37.27 42.33
CA LEU A 632 -26.18 -38.70 42.47
C LEU A 632 -27.46 -39.01 43.29
N ARG A 633 -27.74 -38.20 44.32
CA ARG A 633 -29.01 -38.30 45.09
C ARG A 633 -30.22 -37.92 44.23
N ASP A 634 -30.13 -36.86 43.49
CA ASP A 634 -31.22 -36.36 42.63
C ASP A 634 -31.54 -37.34 41.48
N THR A 635 -30.54 -38.06 41.01
CA THR A 635 -30.67 -39.05 39.93
C THR A 635 -31.00 -40.46 40.47
N ASN A 636 -31.20 -40.63 41.80
CA ASN A 636 -31.49 -41.90 42.46
C ASN A 636 -30.47 -43.01 42.15
N MET A 637 -29.22 -42.70 41.92
CA MET A 637 -28.17 -43.71 41.78
C MET A 637 -27.96 -44.40 43.14
N LYS A 638 -28.13 -45.73 43.17
CA LYS A 638 -27.83 -46.50 44.37
C LYS A 638 -26.32 -46.65 44.54
N ILE A 639 -25.79 -46.03 45.56
CA ILE A 639 -24.37 -46.15 45.94
C ILE A 639 -24.24 -47.20 47.05
N ASP A 640 -23.44 -48.22 46.82
CA ASP A 640 -23.11 -49.26 47.78
C ASP A 640 -21.57 -49.30 48.01
N THR A 641 -21.14 -50.18 48.91
CA THR A 641 -19.75 -50.36 49.26
C THR A 641 -18.88 -50.89 48.10
N LYS A 642 -19.48 -51.29 46.99
CA LYS A 642 -18.78 -51.81 45.82
C LYS A 642 -18.80 -50.82 44.66
N THR A 643 -19.63 -49.80 44.71
CA THR A 643 -19.75 -48.77 43.64
C THR A 643 -18.39 -48.14 43.37
N THR A 644 -17.97 -48.13 42.13
CA THR A 644 -16.66 -47.59 41.70
C THR A 644 -16.83 -46.16 41.19
N TRP A 645 -15.74 -45.37 41.16
CA TRP A 645 -15.72 -44.06 40.52
C TRP A 645 -16.06 -44.17 39.02
N TRP A 646 -15.74 -45.25 38.36
CA TRP A 646 -16.08 -45.46 36.94
C TRP A 646 -17.56 -45.58 36.74
N GLU A 647 -18.30 -46.27 37.59
CA GLU A 647 -19.78 -46.38 37.54
C GLU A 647 -20.43 -45.00 37.74
N VAL A 648 -19.89 -44.18 38.66
CA VAL A 648 -20.37 -42.82 38.89
C VAL A 648 -20.10 -41.93 37.66
N VAL A 649 -18.88 -41.97 37.08
CA VAL A 649 -18.50 -41.21 35.89
C VAL A 649 -19.39 -41.60 34.71
N ASP A 650 -19.63 -42.87 34.47
CA ASP A 650 -20.52 -43.35 33.42
C ASP A 650 -21.95 -42.87 33.58
N HIS A 651 -22.45 -42.93 34.81
CA HIS A 651 -23.78 -42.45 35.13
C HIS A 651 -23.93 -40.94 34.85
N LEU A 652 -22.99 -40.14 35.33
CA LEU A 652 -22.98 -38.69 35.09
C LEU A 652 -22.83 -38.35 33.61
N PHE A 653 -21.99 -39.11 32.88
CA PHE A 653 -21.77 -38.90 31.45
C PHE A 653 -23.05 -39.18 30.64
N VAL A 654 -23.77 -40.27 30.94
CA VAL A 654 -25.05 -40.61 30.30
C VAL A 654 -26.12 -39.55 30.57
N LEU A 655 -26.09 -38.91 31.72
CA LEU A 655 -26.98 -37.79 32.06
C LEU A 655 -26.58 -36.45 31.49
N GLY A 656 -25.45 -36.37 30.79
CA GLY A 656 -24.95 -35.14 30.15
C GLY A 656 -24.18 -34.20 31.08
N HIS A 657 -23.82 -34.64 32.29
CA HIS A 657 -22.94 -33.88 33.20
C HIS A 657 -21.49 -34.09 32.76
N THR A 658 -20.96 -33.12 31.99
CA THR A 658 -19.61 -33.21 31.40
C THR A 658 -18.65 -32.16 31.96
N HIS A 659 -18.97 -31.51 33.08
CA HIS A 659 -18.18 -30.43 33.69
C HIS A 659 -17.78 -30.74 35.11
#